data_fa61f6c61ce042c67c25168e9cea40c8
#
_entry.id   fa61f6c61ce042c67c25168e9cea40c8
#
_cell.length_a   1.000
_cell.length_b   1.000
_cell.length_c   1.000
_cell.angle_alpha   90.00
_cell.angle_beta   90.00
_cell.angle_gamma   90.00
#
_symmetry.space_group_name_H-M   'P 1'
#
loop_
_entity.id
_entity.type
_entity.pdbx_description
1 polymer ?
#
loop_
_entity_poly.entity_id
_entity_poly.type
_entity_poly.pdbx_seq_one_letter_code
_entity_poly.pdbx_strand_id
1 'polypeptide(L)'
;MKTIHLFLALLLTLAASNSSFANDQQTALAVLSSDAVLQQKAEACQQLSRIGDADAVPVLAALLNDPQLSSYARTGLELIPAPEAGQALRAALSTLKGRQLAGVVNSLGKRGDESAVPALQRLVTQDQTIVAPVALAALAQIGSDAALSTIRTTLESGPAALRLPAAQAAIDATDTLIQNGNKNAANELLKAVLGAALPEHIKTTAKALTRSIQTESGFINMFDGTSLKGWDGDPAFWRVEGGEIVGETTAENPTKGNTFLIWEDDAVADFELKAEFKLRNHNSGIQYRSFPVKGQRWVVGGYQADMSEGNKWTGAVYGEKYKQIMAVPGEKSIVGATPKQKQHVASLISRAALHAHLKADEWNEYHIIARGNHCIQMINGVITAEFSESTEDRLKSGLIALQLHGGPAMEVRFRKLRLRELNPEDKKEILFLAGTQSHGYGAHEHKAGSMLLARSLNESGLDVIAQVVTEGAWPEPWMGYQKPDSIVMYCDGYKGHMAKAHQDKIQILSDAGVGVACLHFGVEVEPSELGTQFLDWIGGYFEIGWSVNPHWTPEFTEFPDHPISRGVEPFAIKDEWYYHMRFQPEMAGVTPILSALPPLRTLTDRANDRNRGSNPVVLAKVSAGEQQHLAWAYERANGGRGFGFSGGHFHQNWQQDDFRKLVLNALVWTAHGEVPAAGVPSRTPSAADLELNQDSPKPSQ
;
A
#
# COMPACT_ATOMS: atom_id res chain seq x y z
N MET A 1 -45.85 -30.16 -22.94
CA MET A 1 -45.57 -29.93 -24.37
C MET A 1 -44.86 -28.63 -24.67
N LYS A 2 -44.99 -27.53 -23.91
CA LYS A 2 -44.27 -26.28 -24.16
C LYS A 2 -42.75 -26.29 -23.83
N THR A 3 -42.30 -27.12 -22.87
CA THR A 3 -40.91 -27.25 -22.44
C THR A 3 -40.02 -28.03 -23.45
N ILE A 4 -40.58 -28.92 -24.20
CA ILE A 4 -39.86 -29.72 -25.22
C ILE A 4 -39.58 -28.86 -26.47
N HIS A 5 -40.47 -27.94 -26.81
CA HIS A 5 -40.27 -27.06 -27.96
C HIS A 5 -39.18 -25.97 -27.72
N LEU A 6 -38.98 -25.54 -26.47
CA LEU A 6 -37.92 -24.58 -26.11
C LEU A 6 -36.53 -25.24 -26.18
N PHE A 7 -36.42 -26.50 -25.74
CA PHE A 7 -35.14 -27.26 -25.82
C PHE A 7 -34.77 -27.59 -27.28
N LEU A 8 -35.77 -27.90 -28.13
CA LEU A 8 -35.53 -28.18 -29.55
C LEU A 8 -35.15 -26.91 -30.33
N ALA A 9 -35.71 -25.75 -29.99
CA ALA A 9 -35.37 -24.47 -30.56
C ALA A 9 -33.94 -24.04 -30.16
N LEU A 10 -33.54 -24.27 -28.91
CA LEU A 10 -32.17 -23.95 -28.43
C LEU A 10 -31.12 -24.88 -29.09
N LEU A 11 -31.43 -26.17 -29.27
CA LEU A 11 -30.57 -27.12 -29.99
C LEU A 11 -30.47 -26.78 -31.49
N LEU A 12 -31.54 -26.32 -32.12
CA LEU A 12 -31.53 -25.89 -33.52
C LEU A 12 -30.77 -24.59 -33.77
N THR A 13 -30.80 -23.64 -32.81
CA THR A 13 -30.01 -22.39 -32.89
C THR A 13 -28.52 -22.68 -32.63
N LEU A 14 -28.16 -23.57 -31.72
CA LEU A 14 -26.79 -24.03 -31.49
C LEU A 14 -26.24 -24.81 -32.72
N ALA A 15 -27.06 -25.67 -33.35
CA ALA A 15 -26.67 -26.40 -34.56
C ALA A 15 -26.52 -25.48 -35.77
N ALA A 16 -27.36 -24.45 -35.90
CA ALA A 16 -27.24 -23.44 -36.97
C ALA A 16 -26.03 -22.54 -36.80
N SER A 17 -25.67 -22.12 -35.59
CA SER A 17 -24.45 -21.33 -35.33
C SER A 17 -23.20 -22.18 -35.57
N ASN A 18 -23.15 -23.45 -35.17
CA ASN A 18 -22.01 -24.32 -35.44
C ASN A 18 -21.82 -24.59 -36.95
N SER A 19 -22.90 -24.70 -37.74
CA SER A 19 -22.79 -24.87 -39.19
C SER A 19 -22.30 -23.59 -39.90
N SER A 20 -22.62 -22.41 -39.40
CA SER A 20 -22.08 -21.14 -39.90
C SER A 20 -20.58 -21.03 -39.65
N PHE A 21 -20.12 -21.29 -38.45
CA PHE A 21 -18.69 -21.22 -38.07
C PHE A 21 -17.85 -22.24 -38.84
N ALA A 22 -18.34 -23.46 -39.04
CA ALA A 22 -17.66 -24.49 -39.85
C ALA A 22 -17.50 -24.04 -41.32
N ASN A 23 -18.51 -23.40 -41.91
CA ASN A 23 -18.45 -22.88 -43.29
C ASN A 23 -17.49 -21.69 -43.38
N ASP A 24 -17.48 -20.81 -42.40
CA ASP A 24 -16.55 -19.66 -42.34
C ASP A 24 -15.09 -20.12 -42.15
N GLN A 25 -14.84 -21.15 -41.36
CA GLN A 25 -13.52 -21.76 -41.24
C GLN A 25 -13.04 -22.37 -42.56
N GLN A 26 -13.88 -23.16 -43.26
CA GLN A 26 -13.52 -23.73 -44.53
C GLN A 26 -13.21 -22.66 -45.58
N THR A 27 -13.95 -21.55 -45.58
CA THR A 27 -13.70 -20.42 -46.46
C THR A 27 -12.33 -19.79 -46.18
N ALA A 28 -11.98 -19.55 -44.92
CA ALA A 28 -10.68 -19.02 -44.51
C ALA A 28 -9.52 -19.98 -44.89
N LEU A 29 -9.69 -21.29 -44.70
CA LEU A 29 -8.72 -22.30 -45.10
C LEU A 29 -8.52 -22.35 -46.64
N ALA A 30 -9.59 -22.21 -47.41
CA ALA A 30 -9.51 -22.13 -48.88
C ALA A 30 -8.73 -20.89 -49.34
N VAL A 31 -8.93 -19.72 -48.69
CA VAL A 31 -8.15 -18.49 -48.97
C VAL A 31 -6.66 -18.72 -48.70
N LEU A 32 -6.29 -19.36 -47.62
CA LEU A 32 -4.87 -19.62 -47.28
C LEU A 32 -4.20 -20.56 -48.28
N SER A 33 -4.96 -21.48 -48.88
CA SER A 33 -4.49 -22.47 -49.85
C SER A 33 -4.54 -21.97 -51.33
N SER A 34 -5.05 -20.75 -51.57
CA SER A 34 -5.19 -20.15 -52.88
C SER A 34 -4.07 -19.16 -53.21
N ASP A 35 -4.11 -18.59 -54.43
CA ASP A 35 -3.24 -17.48 -54.87
C ASP A 35 -3.73 -16.10 -54.39
N ALA A 36 -4.52 -16.06 -53.32
CA ALA A 36 -5.04 -14.83 -52.72
C ALA A 36 -3.90 -13.87 -52.31
N VAL A 37 -4.15 -12.57 -52.39
CA VAL A 37 -3.17 -11.56 -52.03
C VAL A 37 -2.87 -11.61 -50.53
N LEU A 38 -1.69 -11.12 -50.12
CA LEU A 38 -1.17 -11.18 -48.76
C LEU A 38 -2.19 -10.69 -47.73
N GLN A 39 -2.88 -9.59 -48.01
CA GLN A 39 -3.88 -9.02 -47.10
C GLN A 39 -5.01 -10.02 -46.80
N GLN A 40 -5.56 -10.66 -47.83
CA GLN A 40 -6.64 -11.64 -47.70
C GLN A 40 -6.18 -12.85 -46.89
N LYS A 41 -4.94 -13.32 -47.11
CA LYS A 41 -4.35 -14.40 -46.29
C LYS A 41 -4.14 -14.01 -44.83
N ALA A 42 -3.72 -12.78 -44.58
CA ALA A 42 -3.59 -12.26 -43.21
C ALA A 42 -4.95 -12.18 -42.51
N GLU A 43 -5.98 -11.69 -43.20
CA GLU A 43 -7.36 -11.64 -42.69
C GLU A 43 -7.91 -13.07 -42.42
N ALA A 44 -7.63 -14.04 -43.29
CA ALA A 44 -7.99 -15.43 -43.07
C ALA A 44 -7.31 -16.03 -41.83
N CYS A 45 -6.03 -15.76 -41.60
CA CYS A 45 -5.35 -16.14 -40.37
C CYS A 45 -6.01 -15.49 -39.11
N GLN A 46 -6.38 -14.22 -39.17
CA GLN A 46 -7.09 -13.53 -38.10
C GLN A 46 -8.49 -14.10 -37.87
N GLN A 47 -9.20 -14.48 -38.89
CA GLN A 47 -10.48 -15.16 -38.80
C GLN A 47 -10.31 -16.52 -38.09
N LEU A 48 -9.35 -17.34 -38.52
CA LEU A 48 -9.03 -18.63 -37.90
C LEU A 48 -8.57 -18.49 -36.45
N SER A 49 -8.02 -17.39 -36.02
CA SER A 49 -7.68 -17.15 -34.60
C SER A 49 -8.92 -17.07 -33.68
N ARG A 50 -10.10 -16.75 -34.29
CA ARG A 50 -11.36 -16.61 -33.52
C ARG A 50 -12.25 -17.83 -33.59
N ILE A 51 -12.25 -18.52 -34.75
CA ILE A 51 -13.17 -19.61 -35.02
C ILE A 51 -12.48 -20.94 -35.34
N GLY A 52 -11.15 -20.97 -35.42
CA GLY A 52 -10.38 -22.15 -35.80
C GLY A 52 -10.38 -23.24 -34.76
N ASP A 53 -10.38 -24.48 -35.20
CA ASP A 53 -10.24 -25.69 -34.42
C ASP A 53 -8.98 -26.48 -34.84
N ALA A 54 -8.92 -27.77 -34.51
CA ALA A 54 -7.80 -28.64 -34.84
C ALA A 54 -7.51 -28.74 -36.35
N ASP A 55 -8.53 -28.63 -37.21
CA ASP A 55 -8.38 -28.71 -38.66
C ASP A 55 -7.65 -27.51 -39.24
N ALA A 56 -7.68 -26.36 -38.59
CA ALA A 56 -6.94 -25.16 -39.00
C ALA A 56 -5.43 -25.25 -38.67
N VAL A 57 -5.03 -26.08 -37.74
CA VAL A 57 -3.66 -26.15 -37.22
C VAL A 57 -2.62 -26.50 -38.30
N PRO A 58 -2.80 -27.51 -39.17
CA PRO A 58 -1.79 -27.85 -40.19
C PRO A 58 -1.51 -26.72 -41.16
N VAL A 59 -2.57 -25.99 -41.59
CA VAL A 59 -2.44 -24.89 -42.56
C VAL A 59 -1.74 -23.71 -41.91
N LEU A 60 -2.07 -23.33 -40.70
CA LEU A 60 -1.39 -22.27 -39.95
C LEU A 60 0.06 -22.65 -39.64
N ALA A 61 0.33 -23.90 -39.27
CA ALA A 61 1.69 -24.38 -38.98
C ALA A 61 2.61 -24.29 -40.20
N ALA A 62 2.11 -24.57 -41.41
CA ALA A 62 2.87 -24.44 -42.66
C ALA A 62 3.33 -22.98 -42.92
N LEU A 63 2.61 -21.99 -42.39
CA LEU A 63 2.92 -20.56 -42.54
C LEU A 63 3.91 -20.02 -41.48
N LEU A 64 4.32 -20.79 -40.49
CA LEU A 64 5.23 -20.35 -39.44
C LEU A 64 6.60 -19.89 -39.95
N ASN A 65 7.04 -20.44 -41.07
CA ASN A 65 8.30 -20.03 -41.75
C ASN A 65 8.12 -18.91 -42.78
N ASP A 66 6.89 -18.49 -43.07
CA ASP A 66 6.62 -17.43 -44.04
C ASP A 66 7.01 -16.06 -43.44
N PRO A 67 7.87 -15.26 -44.11
CA PRO A 67 8.34 -13.99 -43.58
C PRO A 67 7.25 -12.94 -43.37
N GLN A 68 6.11 -13.02 -44.06
CA GLN A 68 5.02 -12.04 -44.03
C GLN A 68 3.81 -12.54 -43.25
N LEU A 69 3.52 -13.84 -43.27
CA LEU A 69 2.34 -14.44 -42.62
C LEU A 69 2.62 -15.09 -41.28
N SER A 70 3.90 -15.34 -40.95
CA SER A 70 4.31 -16.04 -39.71
C SER A 70 3.69 -15.43 -38.45
N SER A 71 3.58 -14.09 -38.35
CA SER A 71 2.99 -13.44 -37.18
C SER A 71 1.48 -13.70 -37.03
N TYR A 72 0.76 -13.68 -38.16
CA TYR A 72 -0.68 -13.95 -38.17
C TYR A 72 -0.97 -15.43 -37.91
N ALA A 73 -0.19 -16.33 -38.49
CA ALA A 73 -0.32 -17.78 -38.25
C ALA A 73 -0.07 -18.13 -36.80
N ARG A 74 0.95 -17.53 -36.17
CA ARG A 74 1.23 -17.72 -34.71
C ARG A 74 0.05 -17.26 -33.84
N THR A 75 -0.52 -16.08 -34.12
CA THR A 75 -1.69 -15.58 -33.41
C THR A 75 -2.86 -16.54 -33.52
N GLY A 76 -3.07 -17.16 -34.67
CA GLY A 76 -4.05 -18.22 -34.82
C GLY A 76 -3.76 -19.42 -33.92
N LEU A 77 -2.54 -19.95 -33.98
CA LEU A 77 -2.11 -21.07 -33.13
C LEU A 77 -2.07 -20.75 -31.63
N GLU A 78 -1.87 -19.49 -31.25
CA GLU A 78 -1.96 -19.05 -29.85
C GLU A 78 -3.38 -19.23 -29.27
N LEU A 79 -4.40 -18.88 -30.05
CA LEU A 79 -5.79 -18.80 -29.60
C LEU A 79 -6.61 -20.05 -29.84
N ILE A 80 -6.24 -20.90 -30.82
CA ILE A 80 -6.91 -22.18 -31.05
C ILE A 80 -6.70 -23.10 -29.82
N PRO A 81 -7.77 -23.51 -29.12
CA PRO A 81 -7.63 -24.27 -27.86
C PRO A 81 -7.16 -25.71 -28.04
N ALA A 82 -7.19 -26.22 -29.29
CA ALA A 82 -6.80 -27.60 -29.60
C ALA A 82 -5.33 -27.87 -29.22
N PRO A 83 -5.04 -29.04 -28.59
CA PRO A 83 -3.68 -29.40 -28.16
C PRO A 83 -2.70 -29.54 -29.34
N GLU A 84 -3.18 -29.81 -30.53
CA GLU A 84 -2.42 -29.87 -31.79
C GLU A 84 -1.73 -28.55 -32.10
N ALA A 85 -2.32 -27.40 -31.73
CA ALA A 85 -1.73 -26.09 -31.92
C ALA A 85 -0.43 -25.92 -31.08
N GLY A 86 -0.44 -26.35 -29.82
CA GLY A 86 0.76 -26.41 -29.00
C GLY A 86 1.82 -27.37 -29.55
N GLN A 87 1.40 -28.52 -30.05
CA GLN A 87 2.29 -29.51 -30.69
C GLN A 87 2.98 -28.92 -31.94
N ALA A 88 2.21 -28.23 -32.79
CA ALA A 88 2.73 -27.56 -33.99
C ALA A 88 3.76 -26.48 -33.65
N LEU A 89 3.47 -25.64 -32.66
CA LEU A 89 4.41 -24.61 -32.18
C LEU A 89 5.69 -25.25 -31.61
N ARG A 90 5.58 -26.33 -30.81
CA ARG A 90 6.76 -27.03 -30.29
C ARG A 90 7.60 -27.70 -31.39
N ALA A 91 6.95 -28.29 -32.40
CA ALA A 91 7.66 -28.87 -33.54
C ALA A 91 8.46 -27.82 -34.30
N ALA A 92 7.95 -26.61 -34.46
CA ALA A 92 8.60 -25.49 -35.12
C ALA A 92 9.88 -25.00 -34.44
N LEU A 93 10.05 -25.26 -33.13
CA LEU A 93 11.27 -24.87 -32.39
C LEU A 93 12.57 -25.43 -32.95
N SER A 94 12.51 -26.61 -33.63
CA SER A 94 13.70 -27.25 -34.20
C SER A 94 14.04 -26.82 -35.62
N THR A 95 13.10 -26.18 -36.30
CA THR A 95 13.22 -25.83 -37.71
C THR A 95 13.39 -24.36 -37.99
N LEU A 96 12.85 -23.49 -37.13
CA LEU A 96 12.92 -22.04 -37.27
C LEU A 96 14.17 -21.45 -36.64
N LYS A 97 14.53 -20.22 -37.08
CA LYS A 97 15.68 -19.45 -36.57
C LYS A 97 15.31 -17.97 -36.40
N GLY A 98 16.15 -17.25 -35.64
CA GLY A 98 16.07 -15.79 -35.53
C GLY A 98 14.69 -15.30 -35.06
N ARG A 99 14.11 -14.32 -35.76
CA ARG A 99 12.84 -13.66 -35.38
C ARG A 99 11.63 -14.60 -35.40
N GLN A 100 11.57 -15.53 -36.35
CA GLN A 100 10.46 -16.49 -36.43
C GLN A 100 10.49 -17.45 -35.26
N LEU A 101 11.66 -17.97 -34.92
CA LEU A 101 11.87 -18.81 -33.71
C LEU A 101 11.48 -18.04 -32.45
N ALA A 102 11.97 -16.80 -32.27
CA ALA A 102 11.60 -15.96 -31.13
C ALA A 102 10.10 -15.74 -31.06
N GLY A 103 9.44 -15.56 -32.22
CA GLY A 103 7.99 -15.46 -32.27
C GLY A 103 7.26 -16.70 -31.77
N VAL A 104 7.68 -17.89 -32.20
CA VAL A 104 7.09 -19.17 -31.74
C VAL A 104 7.33 -19.40 -30.25
N VAL A 105 8.51 -19.06 -29.76
CA VAL A 105 8.83 -19.09 -28.32
C VAL A 105 7.86 -18.22 -27.52
N ASN A 106 7.61 -16.99 -27.97
CA ASN A 106 6.63 -16.10 -27.32
C ASN A 106 5.21 -16.67 -27.34
N SER A 107 4.79 -17.30 -28.46
CA SER A 107 3.47 -17.94 -28.58
C SER A 107 3.29 -19.11 -27.61
N LEU A 108 4.33 -19.91 -27.38
CA LEU A 108 4.32 -20.97 -26.38
C LEU A 108 4.19 -20.44 -24.96
N GLY A 109 4.86 -19.31 -24.65
CA GLY A 109 4.70 -18.61 -23.38
C GLY A 109 3.26 -18.16 -23.15
N LYS A 110 2.68 -17.46 -24.13
CA LYS A 110 1.27 -16.98 -24.07
C LYS A 110 0.24 -18.11 -23.92
N ARG A 111 0.50 -19.28 -24.50
CA ARG A 111 -0.34 -20.45 -24.31
C ARG A 111 -0.16 -21.11 -22.94
N GLY A 112 0.86 -20.73 -22.17
CA GLY A 112 1.21 -21.43 -20.94
C GLY A 112 1.64 -22.90 -21.21
N ASP A 113 2.27 -23.16 -22.35
CA ASP A 113 2.58 -24.54 -22.78
C ASP A 113 3.72 -25.14 -21.95
N GLU A 114 3.38 -25.78 -20.84
CA GLU A 114 4.33 -26.37 -19.90
C GLU A 114 5.18 -27.47 -20.58
N SER A 115 4.63 -28.17 -21.58
CA SER A 115 5.39 -29.17 -22.35
C SER A 115 6.55 -28.57 -23.17
N ALA A 116 6.56 -27.26 -23.40
CA ALA A 116 7.63 -26.55 -24.08
C ALA A 116 8.84 -26.27 -23.17
N VAL A 117 8.68 -26.30 -21.83
CA VAL A 117 9.71 -25.88 -20.87
C VAL A 117 11.10 -26.51 -21.15
N PRO A 118 11.24 -27.83 -21.37
CA PRO A 118 12.56 -28.43 -21.63
C PRO A 118 13.24 -27.91 -22.91
N ALA A 119 12.44 -27.53 -23.93
CA ALA A 119 12.99 -26.95 -25.16
C ALA A 119 13.38 -25.48 -24.97
N LEU A 120 12.57 -24.70 -24.23
CA LEU A 120 12.86 -23.31 -23.89
C LEU A 120 14.13 -23.19 -23.02
N GLN A 121 14.33 -24.10 -22.07
CA GLN A 121 15.56 -24.16 -21.26
C GLN A 121 16.82 -24.33 -22.12
N ARG A 122 16.78 -25.19 -23.13
CA ARG A 122 17.89 -25.34 -24.09
C ARG A 122 18.14 -24.07 -24.89
N LEU A 123 17.08 -23.37 -25.32
CA LEU A 123 17.22 -22.12 -26.06
C LEU A 123 17.84 -20.99 -25.22
N VAL A 124 17.59 -20.94 -23.92
CA VAL A 124 18.27 -20.00 -23.01
C VAL A 124 19.80 -20.15 -23.04
N THR A 125 20.30 -21.37 -23.24
CA THR A 125 21.75 -21.66 -23.23
C THR A 125 22.39 -21.57 -24.62
N GLN A 126 21.64 -21.70 -25.69
CA GLN A 126 22.15 -21.85 -27.06
C GLN A 126 22.25 -20.55 -27.85
N ASP A 127 21.32 -19.63 -27.69
CA ASP A 127 21.27 -18.36 -28.42
C ASP A 127 21.07 -17.19 -27.45
N GLN A 128 22.18 -16.51 -27.14
CA GLN A 128 22.21 -15.44 -26.14
C GLN A 128 21.79 -14.06 -26.67
N THR A 129 21.48 -13.94 -27.97
CA THR A 129 21.22 -12.62 -28.59
C THR A 129 19.73 -12.27 -28.71
N ILE A 130 18.97 -13.06 -29.47
CA ILE A 130 17.56 -12.76 -29.76
C ILE A 130 16.62 -13.73 -29.06
N VAL A 131 16.90 -15.03 -29.13
CA VAL A 131 15.96 -16.08 -28.71
C VAL A 131 15.98 -16.30 -27.20
N ALA A 132 17.17 -16.30 -26.56
CA ALA A 132 17.28 -16.57 -25.14
C ALA A 132 16.53 -15.54 -24.25
N PRO A 133 16.58 -14.20 -24.49
CA PRO A 133 15.74 -13.26 -23.77
C PRO A 133 14.22 -13.53 -23.89
N VAL A 134 13.76 -13.92 -25.10
CA VAL A 134 12.35 -14.25 -25.34
C VAL A 134 11.99 -15.58 -24.66
N ALA A 135 12.90 -16.54 -24.63
CA ALA A 135 12.70 -17.80 -23.92
C ALA A 135 12.56 -17.61 -22.41
N LEU A 136 13.34 -16.70 -21.80
CA LEU A 136 13.19 -16.31 -20.40
C LEU A 136 11.81 -15.67 -20.13
N ALA A 137 11.36 -14.76 -21.00
CA ALA A 137 10.03 -14.17 -20.89
C ALA A 137 8.90 -15.20 -21.07
N ALA A 138 9.04 -16.15 -21.99
CA ALA A 138 8.08 -17.24 -22.16
C ALA A 138 8.04 -18.19 -20.96
N LEU A 139 9.19 -18.50 -20.36
CA LEU A 139 9.26 -19.28 -19.12
C LEU A 139 8.59 -18.57 -17.94
N ALA A 140 8.72 -17.23 -17.86
CA ALA A 140 8.01 -16.43 -16.88
C ALA A 140 6.48 -16.52 -17.03
N GLN A 141 5.98 -16.46 -18.27
CA GLN A 141 4.55 -16.59 -18.58
C GLN A 141 4.01 -17.99 -18.28
N ILE A 142 4.80 -19.04 -18.52
CA ILE A 142 4.43 -20.42 -18.17
C ILE A 142 4.37 -20.63 -16.66
N GLY A 143 5.32 -20.06 -15.90
CA GLY A 143 5.27 -20.00 -14.45
C GLY A 143 5.40 -21.32 -13.69
N SER A 144 5.69 -22.46 -14.35
CA SER A 144 5.90 -23.74 -13.66
C SER A 144 7.24 -23.72 -12.88
N ASP A 145 7.35 -24.57 -11.85
CA ASP A 145 8.56 -24.63 -11.00
C ASP A 145 9.85 -24.84 -11.79
N ALA A 146 9.82 -25.66 -12.84
CA ALA A 146 10.94 -25.89 -13.74
C ALA A 146 11.30 -24.64 -14.55
N ALA A 147 10.28 -23.87 -15.00
CA ALA A 147 10.45 -22.63 -15.72
C ALA A 147 11.07 -21.54 -14.82
N LEU A 148 10.51 -21.35 -13.61
CA LEU A 148 11.00 -20.38 -12.62
C LEU A 148 12.43 -20.71 -12.14
N SER A 149 12.73 -22.00 -11.96
CA SER A 149 14.09 -22.46 -11.61
C SER A 149 15.12 -22.08 -12.68
N THR A 150 14.75 -22.10 -13.95
CA THR A 150 15.64 -21.68 -15.05
C THR A 150 15.94 -20.20 -15.00
N ILE A 151 14.94 -19.37 -14.74
CA ILE A 151 15.11 -17.91 -14.58
C ILE A 151 16.05 -17.63 -13.42
N ARG A 152 15.82 -18.26 -12.26
CA ARG A 152 16.66 -18.11 -11.06
C ARG A 152 18.11 -18.53 -11.34
N THR A 153 18.34 -19.70 -11.91
CA THR A 153 19.69 -20.17 -12.25
C THR A 153 20.39 -19.22 -13.22
N THR A 154 19.67 -18.64 -14.17
CA THR A 154 20.22 -17.65 -15.11
C THR A 154 20.66 -16.36 -14.39
N LEU A 155 19.93 -15.92 -13.38
CA LEU A 155 20.29 -14.78 -12.53
C LEU A 155 21.54 -15.07 -11.70
N GLU A 156 21.59 -16.22 -11.05
CA GLU A 156 22.64 -16.61 -10.10
C GLU A 156 23.97 -16.92 -10.78
N SER A 157 23.94 -17.70 -11.86
CA SER A 157 25.14 -18.27 -12.49
C SER A 157 25.19 -18.19 -14.02
N GLY A 158 24.17 -17.63 -14.65
CA GLY A 158 24.10 -17.51 -16.11
C GLY A 158 25.01 -16.43 -16.70
N PRO A 159 25.09 -16.39 -18.05
CA PRO A 159 25.86 -15.38 -18.77
C PRO A 159 25.46 -13.96 -18.39
N ALA A 160 26.43 -13.05 -18.26
CA ALA A 160 26.18 -11.66 -17.90
C ALA A 160 25.17 -10.95 -18.83
N ALA A 161 25.18 -11.25 -20.13
CA ALA A 161 24.25 -10.70 -21.10
C ALA A 161 22.79 -11.10 -20.86
N LEU A 162 22.52 -12.19 -20.17
CA LEU A 162 21.16 -12.68 -19.89
C LEU A 162 20.64 -12.29 -18.48
N ARG A 163 21.47 -11.69 -17.63
CA ARG A 163 21.03 -11.32 -16.26
C ARG A 163 19.92 -10.29 -16.27
N LEU A 164 20.01 -9.25 -17.14
CA LEU A 164 18.97 -8.25 -17.23
C LEU A 164 17.66 -8.80 -17.81
N PRO A 165 17.64 -9.55 -18.93
CA PRO A 165 16.44 -10.26 -19.39
C PRO A 165 15.86 -11.23 -18.35
N ALA A 166 16.69 -11.98 -17.64
CA ALA A 166 16.23 -12.87 -16.58
C ALA A 166 15.60 -12.11 -15.39
N ALA A 167 16.17 -10.95 -15.04
CA ALA A 167 15.61 -10.11 -13.99
C ALA A 167 14.24 -9.54 -14.38
N GLN A 168 14.09 -9.09 -15.62
CA GLN A 168 12.80 -8.64 -16.12
C GLN A 168 11.78 -9.78 -16.11
N ALA A 169 12.14 -10.96 -16.62
CA ALA A 169 11.29 -12.15 -16.59
C ALA A 169 10.90 -12.54 -15.15
N ALA A 170 11.81 -12.44 -14.18
CA ALA A 170 11.52 -12.69 -12.76
C ALA A 170 10.52 -11.67 -12.18
N ILE A 171 10.70 -10.39 -12.50
CA ILE A 171 9.78 -9.31 -12.08
C ILE A 171 8.39 -9.53 -12.69
N ASP A 172 8.31 -9.81 -13.99
CA ASP A 172 7.04 -10.03 -14.70
C ASP A 172 6.28 -11.25 -14.16
N ALA A 173 7.01 -12.34 -13.78
CA ALA A 173 6.41 -13.52 -13.16
C ALA A 173 5.90 -13.27 -11.74
N THR A 174 6.48 -12.31 -11.01
CA THR A 174 6.20 -12.07 -9.60
C THR A 174 4.74 -11.70 -9.36
N ASP A 175 4.16 -10.82 -10.18
CA ASP A 175 2.77 -10.40 -10.04
C ASP A 175 1.79 -11.58 -10.20
N THR A 176 2.03 -12.43 -11.19
CA THR A 176 1.21 -13.63 -11.42
C THR A 176 1.36 -14.64 -10.28
N LEU A 177 2.57 -14.81 -9.76
CA LEU A 177 2.83 -15.70 -8.62
C LEU A 177 2.14 -15.23 -7.35
N ILE A 178 2.16 -13.92 -7.09
CA ILE A 178 1.46 -13.31 -5.95
C ILE A 178 -0.05 -13.52 -6.08
N GLN A 179 -0.62 -13.24 -7.28
CA GLN A 179 -2.05 -13.42 -7.55
C GLN A 179 -2.51 -14.88 -7.37
N ASN A 180 -1.63 -15.82 -7.72
CA ASN A 180 -1.90 -17.26 -7.56
C ASN A 180 -1.56 -17.79 -6.15
N GLY A 181 -1.21 -16.92 -5.19
CA GLY A 181 -0.89 -17.30 -3.81
C GLY A 181 0.50 -17.93 -3.62
N ASN A 182 1.32 -18.01 -4.67
CA ASN A 182 2.66 -18.63 -4.60
C ASN A 182 3.75 -17.62 -4.20
N LYS A 183 3.59 -17.02 -3.02
CA LYS A 183 4.49 -15.99 -2.48
C LYS A 183 5.91 -16.49 -2.25
N ASN A 184 6.07 -17.78 -1.93
CA ASN A 184 7.40 -18.35 -1.73
C ASN A 184 8.22 -18.34 -3.02
N ALA A 185 7.63 -18.76 -4.15
CA ALA A 185 8.31 -18.72 -5.45
C ALA A 185 8.61 -17.28 -5.88
N ALA A 186 7.69 -16.34 -5.64
CA ALA A 186 7.91 -14.92 -5.89
C ALA A 186 9.10 -14.35 -5.08
N ASN A 187 9.16 -14.64 -3.78
CA ASN A 187 10.28 -14.21 -2.92
C ASN A 187 11.62 -14.81 -3.36
N GLU A 188 11.66 -16.09 -3.75
CA GLU A 188 12.90 -16.71 -4.24
C GLU A 188 13.41 -16.07 -5.54
N LEU A 189 12.52 -15.72 -6.47
CA LEU A 189 12.88 -14.98 -7.67
C LEU A 189 13.42 -13.58 -7.35
N LEU A 190 12.72 -12.83 -6.51
CA LEU A 190 13.14 -11.47 -6.12
C LEU A 190 14.47 -11.48 -5.37
N LYS A 191 14.71 -12.48 -4.51
CA LYS A 191 15.99 -12.67 -3.83
C LYS A 191 17.14 -12.92 -4.83
N ALA A 192 16.89 -13.72 -5.86
CA ALA A 192 17.88 -13.93 -6.94
C ALA A 192 18.14 -12.62 -7.72
N VAL A 193 17.10 -11.81 -8.00
CA VAL A 193 17.26 -10.48 -8.63
C VAL A 193 18.11 -9.56 -7.76
N LEU A 194 17.85 -9.50 -6.45
CA LEU A 194 18.59 -8.65 -5.52
C LEU A 194 20.04 -9.07 -5.36
N GLY A 195 20.33 -10.37 -5.42
CA GLY A 195 21.70 -10.94 -5.35
C GLY A 195 22.53 -10.79 -6.62
N ALA A 196 21.88 -10.58 -7.78
CA ALA A 196 22.56 -10.48 -9.06
C ALA A 196 23.22 -9.10 -9.29
N ALA A 197 24.28 -9.08 -10.11
CA ALA A 197 24.92 -7.83 -10.55
C ALA A 197 24.06 -7.15 -11.62
N LEU A 198 23.16 -6.27 -11.19
CA LEU A 198 22.13 -5.59 -11.99
C LEU A 198 22.12 -4.08 -11.72
N PRO A 199 21.59 -3.26 -12.67
CA PRO A 199 21.37 -1.85 -12.46
C PRO A 199 20.47 -1.57 -11.24
N GLU A 200 20.73 -0.46 -10.52
CA GLU A 200 20.04 -0.16 -9.26
C GLU A 200 18.51 0.02 -9.44
N HIS A 201 18.05 0.57 -10.56
CA HIS A 201 16.61 0.71 -10.80
C HIS A 201 15.87 -0.63 -10.82
N ILE A 202 16.48 -1.71 -11.35
CA ILE A 202 15.92 -3.07 -11.31
C ILE A 202 15.86 -3.59 -9.88
N LYS A 203 16.93 -3.39 -9.10
CA LYS A 203 16.95 -3.76 -7.67
C LYS A 203 15.93 -2.98 -6.86
N THR A 204 15.72 -1.70 -7.16
CA THR A 204 14.70 -0.87 -6.52
C THR A 204 13.29 -1.43 -6.77
N THR A 205 12.99 -1.83 -8.00
CA THR A 205 11.72 -2.50 -8.34
C THR A 205 11.57 -3.82 -7.57
N ALA A 206 12.60 -4.65 -7.54
CA ALA A 206 12.57 -5.92 -6.80
C ALA A 206 12.38 -5.70 -5.28
N LYS A 207 13.05 -4.70 -4.69
CA LYS A 207 12.85 -4.31 -3.28
C LYS A 207 11.40 -3.88 -3.01
N ALA A 208 10.79 -3.10 -3.92
CA ALA A 208 9.40 -2.66 -3.79
C ALA A 208 8.43 -3.85 -3.84
N LEU A 209 8.63 -4.80 -4.77
CA LEU A 209 7.83 -6.02 -4.87
C LEU A 209 8.02 -6.94 -3.66
N THR A 210 9.25 -7.10 -3.14
CA THR A 210 9.49 -7.88 -1.91
C THR A 210 8.71 -7.30 -0.74
N ARG A 211 8.67 -5.96 -0.62
CA ARG A 211 7.84 -5.30 0.40
C ARG A 211 6.36 -5.60 0.21
N SER A 212 5.86 -5.51 -1.04
CA SER A 212 4.44 -5.78 -1.30
C SER A 212 4.04 -7.20 -0.91
N ILE A 213 4.91 -8.18 -1.14
CA ILE A 213 4.69 -9.58 -0.72
C ILE A 213 4.62 -9.70 0.81
N GLN A 214 5.51 -9.01 1.52
CA GLN A 214 5.55 -9.03 2.99
C GLN A 214 4.34 -8.35 3.60
N THR A 215 3.87 -7.25 3.00
CA THR A 215 2.67 -6.51 3.46
C THR A 215 1.36 -7.18 3.03
N GLU A 216 1.35 -8.04 2.03
CA GLU A 216 0.16 -8.77 1.55
C GLU A 216 -0.02 -10.17 2.17
N SER A 217 0.74 -10.53 3.20
CA SER A 217 0.55 -11.80 3.88
C SER A 217 -0.82 -11.85 4.57
N GLY A 218 -1.58 -12.93 4.38
CA GLY A 218 -2.89 -13.13 4.99
C GLY A 218 -4.10 -12.67 4.18
N PHE A 219 -3.93 -12.03 3.02
CA PHE A 219 -5.06 -11.70 2.14
C PHE A 219 -5.60 -12.93 1.39
N ILE A 220 -6.93 -13.06 1.36
CA ILE A 220 -7.66 -13.98 0.49
C ILE A 220 -8.23 -13.21 -0.71
N ASN A 221 -8.33 -13.88 -1.85
CA ASN A 221 -9.02 -13.32 -3.01
C ASN A 221 -10.52 -13.54 -2.86
N MET A 222 -11.31 -12.46 -2.90
CA MET A 222 -12.77 -12.48 -2.87
C MET A 222 -13.40 -12.72 -4.24
N PHE A 223 -12.63 -12.66 -5.31
CA PHE A 223 -13.07 -12.82 -6.69
C PHE A 223 -12.06 -13.67 -7.47
N ASP A 224 -12.58 -14.69 -8.17
CA ASP A 224 -11.77 -15.67 -8.91
C ASP A 224 -11.34 -15.20 -10.32
N GLY A 225 -11.80 -14.02 -10.75
CA GLY A 225 -11.56 -13.48 -12.10
C GLY A 225 -12.43 -14.09 -13.20
N THR A 226 -13.26 -15.08 -12.89
CA THR A 226 -13.98 -15.86 -13.90
C THR A 226 -15.49 -15.96 -13.65
N SER A 227 -15.93 -15.89 -12.40
CA SER A 227 -17.33 -16.07 -12.04
C SER A 227 -17.73 -15.19 -10.84
N LEU A 228 -19.05 -14.98 -10.66
CA LEU A 228 -19.62 -14.37 -9.46
C LEU A 228 -19.87 -15.39 -8.34
N LYS A 229 -19.17 -16.53 -8.35
CA LYS A 229 -19.29 -17.53 -7.27
C LYS A 229 -18.89 -16.89 -5.93
N GLY A 230 -19.77 -17.05 -4.91
CA GLY A 230 -19.58 -16.40 -3.61
C GLY A 230 -20.08 -14.96 -3.55
N TRP A 231 -20.84 -14.53 -4.56
CA TRP A 231 -21.48 -13.23 -4.62
C TRP A 231 -22.95 -13.36 -4.99
N ASP A 232 -23.86 -12.68 -4.25
CA ASP A 232 -25.31 -12.61 -4.54
C ASP A 232 -25.69 -11.19 -4.98
N GLY A 233 -26.18 -11.05 -6.20
CA GLY A 233 -26.65 -9.80 -6.78
C GLY A 233 -27.61 -10.07 -7.93
N ASP A 234 -28.31 -9.01 -8.37
CA ASP A 234 -29.25 -9.14 -9.49
C ASP A 234 -28.50 -9.40 -10.81
N PRO A 235 -28.68 -10.58 -11.44
CA PRO A 235 -27.99 -10.90 -12.69
C PRO A 235 -28.40 -10.03 -13.88
N ALA A 236 -29.46 -9.22 -13.75
CA ALA A 236 -29.81 -8.23 -14.75
C ALA A 236 -28.82 -7.05 -14.82
N PHE A 237 -28.03 -6.83 -13.75
CA PHE A 237 -27.12 -5.70 -13.62
C PHE A 237 -25.65 -6.13 -13.43
N TRP A 238 -25.39 -7.33 -12.85
CA TRP A 238 -24.06 -7.76 -12.50
C TRP A 238 -23.59 -8.94 -13.35
N ARG A 239 -22.37 -8.84 -13.88
CA ARG A 239 -21.73 -9.89 -14.69
C ARG A 239 -20.22 -9.90 -14.50
N VAL A 240 -19.56 -10.91 -15.03
CA VAL A 240 -18.10 -10.94 -15.21
C VAL A 240 -17.78 -10.71 -16.69
N GLU A 241 -16.83 -9.83 -16.95
CA GLU A 241 -16.37 -9.49 -18.30
C GLU A 241 -14.87 -9.16 -18.26
N GLY A 242 -14.07 -9.88 -19.05
CA GLY A 242 -12.62 -9.63 -19.15
C GLY A 242 -11.83 -9.79 -17.83
N GLY A 243 -12.30 -10.64 -16.90
CA GLY A 243 -11.66 -10.80 -15.60
C GLY A 243 -12.07 -9.74 -14.55
N GLU A 244 -13.13 -9.00 -14.82
CA GLU A 244 -13.65 -7.91 -14.01
C GLU A 244 -15.09 -8.16 -13.59
N ILE A 245 -15.48 -7.77 -12.39
CA ILE A 245 -16.88 -7.63 -11.98
C ILE A 245 -17.43 -6.35 -12.59
N VAL A 246 -18.49 -6.42 -13.35
CA VAL A 246 -19.13 -5.29 -14.01
C VAL A 246 -20.54 -5.12 -13.47
N GLY A 247 -20.82 -3.94 -12.91
CA GLY A 247 -22.16 -3.48 -12.57
C GLY A 247 -22.59 -2.39 -13.56
N GLU A 248 -23.74 -2.57 -14.21
CA GLU A 248 -24.17 -1.64 -15.26
C GLU A 248 -25.67 -1.39 -15.24
N THR A 249 -26.06 -0.14 -15.38
CA THR A 249 -27.43 0.28 -15.73
C THR A 249 -27.41 1.02 -17.06
N THR A 250 -28.48 0.86 -17.83
CA THR A 250 -28.71 1.61 -19.07
C THR A 250 -30.03 2.37 -19.02
N ALA A 251 -30.29 3.18 -20.00
CA ALA A 251 -31.60 3.86 -20.13
C ALA A 251 -32.75 2.86 -20.27
N GLU A 252 -32.47 1.70 -20.91
CA GLU A 252 -33.42 0.62 -21.13
C GLU A 252 -33.56 -0.33 -19.95
N ASN A 253 -32.49 -0.43 -19.11
CA ASN A 253 -32.44 -1.27 -17.93
C ASN A 253 -32.01 -0.47 -16.69
N PRO A 254 -32.84 0.47 -16.19
CA PRO A 254 -32.56 1.25 -14.97
C PRO A 254 -32.86 0.46 -13.71
N THR A 255 -32.16 0.75 -12.62
CA THR A 255 -32.57 0.26 -11.29
C THR A 255 -33.66 1.17 -10.69
N LYS A 256 -34.50 0.60 -9.81
CA LYS A 256 -35.50 1.37 -9.05
C LYS A 256 -34.91 2.12 -7.84
N GLY A 257 -33.66 1.86 -7.50
CA GLY A 257 -32.96 2.40 -6.36
C GLY A 257 -31.58 1.74 -6.27
N ASN A 258 -30.84 1.98 -5.19
CA ASN A 258 -29.55 1.32 -5.00
C ASN A 258 -29.72 -0.21 -4.91
N THR A 259 -28.90 -0.94 -5.64
CA THR A 259 -28.81 -2.40 -5.58
C THR A 259 -27.34 -2.80 -5.39
N PHE A 260 -27.10 -3.96 -4.80
CA PHE A 260 -25.77 -4.36 -4.40
C PHE A 260 -25.44 -5.77 -4.86
N LEU A 261 -24.16 -6.00 -5.16
CA LEU A 261 -23.56 -7.33 -5.26
C LEU A 261 -22.95 -7.63 -3.90
N ILE A 262 -23.51 -8.60 -3.18
CA ILE A 262 -23.20 -8.90 -1.78
C ILE A 262 -22.26 -10.11 -1.74
N TRP A 263 -21.16 -10.01 -1.03
CA TRP A 263 -20.28 -11.13 -0.77
C TRP A 263 -20.91 -12.07 0.26
N GLU A 264 -21.02 -13.37 -0.09
CA GLU A 264 -21.81 -14.37 0.63
C GLU A 264 -21.05 -15.10 1.75
N ASP A 265 -19.83 -14.69 2.06
CA ASP A 265 -19.05 -15.25 3.16
C ASP A 265 -19.49 -14.68 4.53
N ASP A 266 -18.84 -15.11 5.59
CA ASP A 266 -19.15 -14.66 6.95
C ASP A 266 -19.01 -13.14 7.14
N ALA A 267 -19.74 -12.60 8.11
CA ALA A 267 -19.67 -11.20 8.49
C ALA A 267 -18.29 -10.85 9.06
N VAL A 268 -17.57 -9.92 8.44
CA VAL A 268 -16.24 -9.48 8.88
C VAL A 268 -16.31 -8.36 9.92
N ALA A 269 -15.45 -8.43 10.93
CA ALA A 269 -15.37 -7.45 12.02
C ALA A 269 -14.18 -6.49 11.82
N ASP A 270 -12.99 -6.94 12.12
CA ASP A 270 -11.74 -6.20 11.94
C ASP A 270 -11.03 -6.76 10.69
N PHE A 271 -10.73 -5.89 9.74
CA PHE A 271 -10.21 -6.34 8.45
C PHE A 271 -9.43 -5.26 7.69
N GLU A 272 -8.67 -5.70 6.71
CA GLU A 272 -8.20 -4.92 5.57
C GLU A 272 -8.87 -5.40 4.28
N LEU A 273 -9.37 -4.47 3.50
CA LEU A 273 -9.96 -4.72 2.19
C LEU A 273 -9.24 -3.87 1.14
N LYS A 274 -8.75 -4.51 0.08
CA LYS A 274 -8.21 -3.84 -1.11
C LYS A 274 -9.04 -4.21 -2.33
N ALA A 275 -9.38 -3.21 -3.13
CA ALA A 275 -10.14 -3.41 -4.36
C ALA A 275 -9.77 -2.35 -5.40
N GLU A 276 -9.47 -2.78 -6.62
CA GLU A 276 -9.35 -1.85 -7.74
C GLU A 276 -10.74 -1.58 -8.31
N PHE A 277 -11.03 -0.30 -8.56
CA PHE A 277 -12.28 0.15 -9.14
C PHE A 277 -12.08 1.11 -10.31
N LYS A 278 -13.06 1.11 -11.22
CA LYS A 278 -13.19 2.06 -12.31
C LYS A 278 -14.66 2.42 -12.45
N LEU A 279 -14.97 3.71 -12.45
CA LEU A 279 -16.34 4.23 -12.51
C LEU A 279 -16.53 5.07 -13.77
N ARG A 280 -17.63 4.84 -14.46
CA ARG A 280 -18.12 5.66 -15.56
C ARG A 280 -19.52 6.14 -15.23
N ASN A 281 -19.69 7.43 -15.14
CA ASN A 281 -20.90 8.16 -14.74
C ASN A 281 -21.36 7.88 -13.30
N HIS A 282 -22.10 8.79 -12.74
CA HIS A 282 -22.87 8.72 -11.51
C HIS A 282 -22.06 8.43 -10.23
N ASN A 283 -22.48 7.43 -9.45
CA ASN A 283 -21.94 7.10 -8.11
C ASN A 283 -21.94 5.58 -7.89
N SER A 284 -20.99 5.12 -7.12
CA SER A 284 -20.88 3.76 -6.60
C SER A 284 -20.18 3.76 -5.25
N GLY A 285 -19.96 2.60 -4.66
CA GLY A 285 -19.22 2.47 -3.41
C GLY A 285 -18.98 1.01 -3.01
N ILE A 286 -18.07 0.86 -2.06
CA ILE A 286 -17.80 -0.41 -1.39
C ILE A 286 -18.42 -0.33 0.00
N GLN A 287 -19.42 -1.17 0.24
CA GLN A 287 -20.07 -1.32 1.54
C GLN A 287 -19.25 -2.26 2.43
N TYR A 288 -19.16 -1.93 3.71
CA TYR A 288 -18.50 -2.78 4.72
C TYR A 288 -19.16 -2.65 6.09
N ARG A 289 -19.02 -3.69 6.92
CA ARG A 289 -19.77 -3.84 8.17
C ARG A 289 -21.25 -3.57 7.97
N SER A 290 -21.80 -4.06 6.86
CA SER A 290 -23.16 -3.76 6.43
C SER A 290 -24.18 -4.79 6.90
N PHE A 291 -25.43 -4.38 7.02
CA PHE A 291 -26.55 -5.21 7.39
C PHE A 291 -27.58 -5.27 6.23
N PRO A 292 -28.28 -6.40 6.04
CA PRO A 292 -29.33 -6.51 5.03
C PRO A 292 -30.54 -5.65 5.42
N VAL A 293 -31.14 -4.95 4.45
CA VAL A 293 -32.34 -4.16 4.67
C VAL A 293 -33.57 -5.07 4.59
N LYS A 294 -34.32 -5.15 5.69
CA LYS A 294 -35.49 -6.04 5.79
C LYS A 294 -36.50 -5.80 4.66
N GLY A 295 -36.87 -6.88 3.95
CA GLY A 295 -37.86 -6.84 2.89
C GLY A 295 -37.35 -6.29 1.54
N GLN A 296 -36.05 -6.00 1.42
CA GLN A 296 -35.44 -5.52 0.18
C GLN A 296 -34.26 -6.42 -0.19
N ARG A 297 -34.50 -7.29 -1.19
CA ARG A 297 -33.46 -8.16 -1.71
C ARG A 297 -32.36 -7.31 -2.36
N TRP A 298 -31.08 -7.70 -2.16
CA TRP A 298 -29.89 -7.01 -2.66
C TRP A 298 -29.77 -5.54 -2.26
N VAL A 299 -30.32 -5.17 -1.09
CA VAL A 299 -30.13 -3.85 -0.49
C VAL A 299 -29.52 -4.00 0.89
N VAL A 300 -28.44 -3.30 1.11
CA VAL A 300 -27.74 -3.27 2.41
C VAL A 300 -27.63 -1.84 2.92
N GLY A 301 -27.43 -1.73 4.24
CA GLY A 301 -27.09 -0.49 4.92
C GLY A 301 -25.82 -0.70 5.74
N GLY A 302 -25.05 0.34 5.98
CA GLY A 302 -23.78 0.25 6.71
C GLY A 302 -22.80 1.33 6.29
N TYR A 303 -21.52 1.12 6.53
CA TYR A 303 -20.47 2.03 6.08
C TYR A 303 -20.19 1.84 4.59
N GLN A 304 -20.02 2.95 3.87
CA GLN A 304 -19.70 2.95 2.44
C GLN A 304 -18.46 3.80 2.16
N ALA A 305 -17.51 3.20 1.46
CA ALA A 305 -16.40 3.89 0.81
C ALA A 305 -16.91 4.42 -0.54
N ASP A 306 -17.15 5.70 -0.61
CA ASP A 306 -17.84 6.35 -1.73
C ASP A 306 -16.93 6.62 -2.92
N MET A 307 -17.48 6.49 -4.12
CA MET A 307 -16.87 6.92 -5.38
C MET A 307 -17.93 7.60 -6.27
N SER A 308 -17.59 8.73 -6.88
CA SER A 308 -18.51 9.50 -7.67
C SER A 308 -17.86 10.12 -8.90
N GLU A 309 -18.63 10.26 -9.97
CA GLU A 309 -18.22 11.07 -11.12
C GLU A 309 -17.88 12.50 -10.69
N GLY A 310 -16.85 13.09 -11.32
CA GLY A 310 -16.34 14.41 -10.94
C GLY A 310 -15.68 14.46 -9.58
N ASN A 311 -15.47 13.31 -8.93
CA ASN A 311 -14.75 13.14 -7.67
C ASN A 311 -15.29 13.94 -6.48
N LYS A 312 -16.56 14.37 -6.52
CA LYS A 312 -17.16 15.16 -5.43
C LYS A 312 -17.18 14.39 -4.11
N TRP A 313 -17.53 13.11 -4.16
CA TRP A 313 -17.66 12.23 -2.99
C TRP A 313 -16.64 11.11 -2.96
N THR A 314 -15.81 10.97 -4.00
CA THR A 314 -14.76 9.95 -4.02
C THR A 314 -13.84 10.11 -2.81
N GLY A 315 -13.75 9.06 -2.00
CA GLY A 315 -13.01 9.05 -0.76
C GLY A 315 -13.79 9.50 0.47
N ALA A 316 -15.08 9.78 0.38
CA ALA A 316 -15.95 10.02 1.54
C ALA A 316 -16.34 8.71 2.23
N VAL A 317 -16.77 8.80 3.48
CA VAL A 317 -17.48 7.74 4.21
C VAL A 317 -18.96 8.11 4.33
N TYR A 318 -19.81 7.28 3.76
CA TYR A 318 -21.25 7.42 3.86
C TYR A 318 -21.88 6.27 4.65
N GLY A 319 -22.78 6.58 5.56
CA GLY A 319 -23.58 5.59 6.28
C GLY A 319 -24.90 5.32 5.54
N GLU A 320 -24.92 4.38 4.59
CA GLU A 320 -26.11 3.99 3.81
C GLU A 320 -27.17 3.41 4.74
N LYS A 321 -28.39 3.94 4.70
CA LYS A 321 -29.48 3.58 5.62
C LYS A 321 -29.07 3.64 7.11
N TYR A 322 -28.02 4.41 7.44
CA TYR A 322 -27.42 4.50 8.77
C TYR A 322 -27.23 5.98 9.19
N LYS A 323 -25.98 6.46 9.24
CA LYS A 323 -25.63 7.80 9.77
C LYS A 323 -25.31 8.85 8.70
N GLN A 324 -25.61 8.61 7.43
CA GLN A 324 -25.36 9.55 6.32
C GLN A 324 -23.85 9.91 6.19
N ILE A 325 -23.50 11.19 6.02
CA ILE A 325 -22.09 11.60 5.84
C ILE A 325 -21.34 11.48 7.16
N MET A 326 -20.47 10.47 7.25
CA MET A 326 -19.64 10.20 8.42
C MET A 326 -18.27 10.89 8.32
N ALA A 327 -17.68 10.97 7.12
CA ALA A 327 -16.52 11.81 6.83
C ALA A 327 -16.60 12.30 5.39
N VAL A 328 -16.27 13.57 5.14
CA VAL A 328 -16.10 14.07 3.77
C VAL A 328 -14.70 13.73 3.25
N PRO A 329 -14.46 13.80 1.92
CA PRO A 329 -13.12 13.54 1.39
C PRO A 329 -12.06 14.47 2.02
N GLY A 330 -11.00 13.88 2.55
CA GLY A 330 -9.91 14.57 3.25
C GLY A 330 -10.15 14.83 4.73
N GLU A 331 -11.18 14.26 5.34
CA GLU A 331 -11.55 14.50 6.74
C GLU A 331 -11.19 13.35 7.67
N LYS A 332 -10.67 13.69 8.86
CA LYS A 332 -10.73 12.86 10.06
C LYS A 332 -11.88 13.32 10.94
N SER A 333 -12.75 12.40 11.35
CA SER A 333 -13.96 12.71 12.13
C SER A 333 -14.19 11.75 13.29
N ILE A 334 -14.93 12.23 14.29
CA ILE A 334 -15.57 11.40 15.32
C ILE A 334 -17.07 11.45 15.10
N VAL A 335 -17.71 10.28 15.04
CA VAL A 335 -19.14 10.13 14.73
C VAL A 335 -19.88 9.68 15.98
N GLY A 336 -20.83 10.49 16.44
CA GLY A 336 -21.71 10.17 17.57
C GLY A 336 -22.94 9.34 17.17
N ALA A 337 -23.95 9.31 18.05
CA ALA A 337 -25.18 8.52 17.85
C ALA A 337 -26.01 8.98 16.65
N THR A 338 -25.92 10.24 16.29
CA THR A 338 -26.67 10.83 15.16
C THR A 338 -25.75 11.56 14.19
N PRO A 339 -26.16 11.76 12.92
CA PRO A 339 -25.36 12.54 11.96
C PRO A 339 -25.00 13.95 12.42
N LYS A 340 -25.83 14.56 13.28
CA LYS A 340 -25.59 15.91 13.84
C LYS A 340 -24.47 15.94 14.89
N GLN A 341 -24.07 14.79 15.41
CA GLN A 341 -23.00 14.66 16.41
C GLN A 341 -21.65 14.31 15.78
N LYS A 342 -21.51 14.46 14.47
CA LYS A 342 -20.23 14.36 13.81
C LYS A 342 -19.34 15.55 14.19
N GLN A 343 -18.11 15.26 14.62
CA GLN A 343 -17.09 16.25 14.94
C GLN A 343 -15.94 16.15 13.93
N HIS A 344 -15.56 17.28 13.36
CA HIS A 344 -14.32 17.37 12.58
C HIS A 344 -13.14 17.38 13.54
N VAL A 345 -12.18 16.47 13.35
CA VAL A 345 -10.96 16.40 14.15
C VAL A 345 -9.79 17.05 13.43
N ALA A 346 -9.59 16.69 12.16
CA ALA A 346 -8.46 17.16 11.38
C ALA A 346 -8.71 17.05 9.86
N SER A 347 -7.92 17.77 9.10
CA SER A 347 -7.80 17.63 7.65
C SER A 347 -6.65 16.69 7.33
N LEU A 348 -6.89 15.64 6.53
CA LEU A 348 -5.90 14.61 6.16
C LEU A 348 -5.17 14.98 4.88
N ILE A 349 -5.89 15.58 3.93
CA ILE A 349 -5.38 16.01 2.63
C ILE A 349 -6.29 17.12 2.10
N SER A 350 -5.73 18.08 1.37
CA SER A 350 -6.56 19.05 0.68
C SER A 350 -7.33 18.40 -0.48
N ARG A 351 -8.52 18.93 -0.80
CA ARG A 351 -9.33 18.42 -1.91
C ARG A 351 -8.56 18.45 -3.25
N ALA A 352 -7.78 19.50 -3.50
CA ALA A 352 -6.97 19.61 -4.71
C ALA A 352 -5.89 18.54 -4.78
N ALA A 353 -5.18 18.27 -3.68
CA ALA A 353 -4.18 17.21 -3.60
C ALA A 353 -4.82 15.83 -3.74
N LEU A 354 -5.98 15.58 -3.13
CA LEU A 354 -6.72 14.34 -3.30
C LEU A 354 -7.08 14.11 -4.78
N HIS A 355 -7.63 15.11 -5.45
CA HIS A 355 -7.98 14.98 -6.87
C HIS A 355 -6.77 14.70 -7.76
N ALA A 356 -5.58 15.22 -7.43
CA ALA A 356 -4.35 14.93 -8.17
C ALA A 356 -3.88 13.46 -8.02
N HIS A 357 -4.30 12.75 -6.97
CA HIS A 357 -4.01 11.33 -6.77
C HIS A 357 -5.03 10.40 -7.43
N LEU A 358 -6.20 10.90 -7.81
CA LEU A 358 -7.22 10.11 -8.49
C LEU A 358 -6.90 10.03 -9.98
N LYS A 359 -6.98 8.83 -10.53
CA LYS A 359 -6.74 8.55 -11.95
C LYS A 359 -8.08 8.56 -12.67
N ALA A 360 -8.34 9.61 -13.46
CA ALA A 360 -9.56 9.70 -14.24
C ALA A 360 -9.60 8.60 -15.32
N ASP A 361 -10.76 7.95 -15.47
CA ASP A 361 -10.99 6.88 -16.45
C ASP A 361 -9.99 5.70 -16.40
N GLU A 362 -9.25 5.57 -15.29
CA GLU A 362 -8.30 4.50 -15.05
C GLU A 362 -8.63 3.73 -13.76
N TRP A 363 -7.87 2.69 -13.48
CA TRP A 363 -7.99 1.93 -12.26
C TRP A 363 -7.44 2.68 -11.06
N ASN A 364 -8.27 2.82 -10.02
CA ASN A 364 -7.89 3.31 -8.71
C ASN A 364 -8.03 2.17 -7.70
N GLU A 365 -7.13 2.09 -6.71
CA GLU A 365 -7.22 1.12 -5.63
C GLU A 365 -7.83 1.78 -4.39
N TYR A 366 -8.93 1.23 -3.89
CA TYR A 366 -9.37 1.44 -2.51
C TYR A 366 -8.64 0.49 -1.57
N HIS A 367 -8.16 1.02 -0.46
CA HIS A 367 -7.66 0.25 0.67
C HIS A 367 -8.40 0.72 1.93
N ILE A 368 -9.17 -0.18 2.54
CA ILE A 368 -9.99 0.07 3.72
C ILE A 368 -9.41 -0.75 4.87
N ILE A 369 -9.15 -0.09 6.01
CA ILE A 369 -8.75 -0.73 7.26
C ILE A 369 -9.85 -0.42 8.27
N ALA A 370 -10.50 -1.45 8.79
CA ALA A 370 -11.49 -1.34 9.86
C ALA A 370 -10.99 -2.10 11.08
N ARG A 371 -10.82 -1.42 12.22
CA ARG A 371 -10.38 -2.03 13.48
C ARG A 371 -11.10 -1.42 14.65
N GLY A 372 -11.78 -2.25 15.44
CA GLY A 372 -12.59 -1.79 16.57
C GLY A 372 -13.64 -0.76 16.13
N ASN A 373 -13.53 0.46 16.63
CA ASN A 373 -14.39 1.58 16.26
C ASN A 373 -13.74 2.55 15.25
N HIS A 374 -12.52 2.27 14.82
CA HIS A 374 -11.71 3.12 13.98
C HIS A 374 -11.59 2.55 12.55
N CYS A 375 -11.82 3.40 11.56
CA CYS A 375 -11.72 3.03 10.15
C CYS A 375 -10.90 4.07 9.38
N ILE A 376 -10.03 3.57 8.50
CA ILE A 376 -9.20 4.35 7.60
C ILE A 376 -9.53 3.93 6.16
N GLN A 377 -9.76 4.91 5.28
CA GLN A 377 -9.91 4.69 3.85
C GLN A 377 -8.80 5.39 3.09
N MET A 378 -8.17 4.68 2.17
CA MET A 378 -7.14 5.19 1.28
C MET A 378 -7.53 4.95 -0.18
N ILE A 379 -7.13 5.85 -1.05
CA ILE A 379 -7.17 5.65 -2.51
C ILE A 379 -5.77 5.86 -3.06
N ASN A 380 -5.26 4.89 -3.81
CA ASN A 380 -3.90 4.91 -4.38
C ASN A 380 -2.81 5.18 -3.31
N GLY A 381 -2.97 4.60 -2.11
CA GLY A 381 -2.04 4.72 -0.99
C GLY A 381 -2.12 6.03 -0.21
N VAL A 382 -3.09 6.91 -0.50
CA VAL A 382 -3.28 8.18 0.20
C VAL A 382 -4.56 8.13 1.03
N ILE A 383 -4.49 8.51 2.32
CA ILE A 383 -5.65 8.53 3.20
C ILE A 383 -6.65 9.58 2.72
N THR A 384 -7.86 9.12 2.39
CA THR A 384 -8.96 9.96 1.90
C THR A 384 -10.00 10.26 2.95
N ALA A 385 -10.17 9.35 3.91
CA ALA A 385 -11.05 9.58 5.07
C ALA A 385 -10.60 8.70 6.24
N GLU A 386 -10.81 9.20 7.44
CA GLU A 386 -10.57 8.49 8.70
C GLU A 386 -11.70 8.85 9.67
N PHE A 387 -12.30 7.85 10.31
CA PHE A 387 -13.30 8.12 11.31
C PHE A 387 -13.25 7.14 12.47
N SER A 388 -13.69 7.61 13.64
CA SER A 388 -13.99 6.77 14.79
C SER A 388 -15.44 6.93 15.18
N GLU A 389 -16.15 5.82 15.42
CA GLU A 389 -17.51 5.87 15.88
C GLU A 389 -17.57 5.69 17.42
N SER A 390 -18.06 6.71 18.11
CA SER A 390 -17.97 6.81 19.59
C SER A 390 -19.14 6.17 20.34
N THR A 391 -19.99 5.39 19.66
CA THR A 391 -21.19 4.81 20.27
C THR A 391 -21.08 3.31 20.45
N GLU A 392 -21.73 2.78 21.50
CA GLU A 392 -21.76 1.35 21.79
C GLU A 392 -22.56 0.55 20.75
N ASP A 393 -23.56 1.18 20.13
CA ASP A 393 -24.41 0.61 19.07
C ASP A 393 -23.80 0.71 17.67
N ARG A 394 -22.50 1.07 17.57
CA ARG A 394 -21.78 1.11 16.30
C ARG A 394 -21.79 -0.23 15.58
N LEU A 395 -21.59 -0.20 14.29
CA LEU A 395 -21.43 -1.41 13.48
C LEU A 395 -20.07 -2.07 13.77
N LYS A 396 -20.09 -3.23 14.44
CA LYS A 396 -18.89 -3.96 14.87
C LYS A 396 -18.43 -4.99 13.84
N SER A 397 -19.36 -5.52 13.06
CA SER A 397 -19.15 -6.49 11.97
C SER A 397 -20.27 -6.42 10.96
N GLY A 398 -20.12 -7.06 9.82
CA GLY A 398 -21.18 -7.13 8.83
C GLY A 398 -20.69 -7.55 7.44
N LEU A 399 -21.57 -7.43 6.46
CA LEU A 399 -21.36 -7.83 5.09
C LEU A 399 -20.45 -6.85 4.35
N ILE A 400 -19.81 -7.34 3.30
CA ILE A 400 -19.16 -6.54 2.26
C ILE A 400 -20.03 -6.60 1.00
N ALA A 401 -20.22 -5.44 0.33
CA ALA A 401 -20.98 -5.40 -0.91
C ALA A 401 -20.51 -4.28 -1.85
N LEU A 402 -20.75 -4.43 -3.13
CA LEU A 402 -20.47 -3.47 -4.18
C LEU A 402 -21.76 -2.80 -4.63
N GLN A 403 -21.78 -1.47 -4.69
CA GLN A 403 -22.99 -0.70 -5.00
C GLN A 403 -23.13 -0.49 -6.50
N LEU A 404 -24.39 -0.61 -6.99
CA LEU A 404 -24.85 -0.01 -8.22
C LEU A 404 -25.95 1.01 -7.87
N HIS A 405 -25.67 2.29 -8.11
CA HIS A 405 -26.52 3.38 -7.64
C HIS A 405 -27.74 3.59 -8.54
N GLY A 406 -28.90 3.80 -7.94
CA GLY A 406 -30.11 4.16 -8.67
C GLY A 406 -30.04 5.57 -9.24
N GLY A 407 -30.40 5.74 -10.51
CA GLY A 407 -30.38 7.03 -11.18
C GLY A 407 -30.03 6.95 -12.66
N PRO A 408 -29.25 7.91 -13.19
CA PRO A 408 -28.75 7.87 -14.57
C PRO A 408 -27.98 6.61 -14.89
N ALA A 409 -27.89 6.26 -16.18
CA ALA A 409 -27.10 5.12 -16.66
C ALA A 409 -25.64 5.25 -16.23
N MET A 410 -25.08 4.15 -15.70
CA MET A 410 -23.73 4.09 -15.16
C MET A 410 -23.08 2.73 -15.38
N GLU A 411 -21.78 2.68 -15.32
CA GLU A 411 -21.01 1.44 -15.24
C GLU A 411 -19.94 1.57 -14.15
N VAL A 412 -19.83 0.55 -13.32
CA VAL A 412 -18.74 0.41 -12.37
C VAL A 412 -18.06 -0.95 -12.59
N ARG A 413 -16.75 -0.97 -12.51
CA ARG A 413 -15.94 -2.17 -12.64
C ARG A 413 -15.07 -2.36 -11.42
N PHE A 414 -14.94 -3.62 -10.96
CA PHE A 414 -14.09 -4.00 -9.85
C PHE A 414 -13.21 -5.19 -10.23
N ARG A 415 -11.99 -5.20 -9.68
CA ARG A 415 -11.06 -6.33 -9.78
C ARG A 415 -10.11 -6.35 -8.61
N LYS A 416 -9.33 -7.41 -8.45
CA LYS A 416 -8.34 -7.59 -7.38
C LYS A 416 -8.91 -7.32 -5.99
N LEU A 417 -10.14 -7.79 -5.75
CA LEU A 417 -10.76 -7.70 -4.45
C LEU A 417 -10.09 -8.69 -3.50
N ARG A 418 -9.46 -8.17 -2.46
CA ARG A 418 -8.69 -8.97 -1.50
C ARG A 418 -9.05 -8.54 -0.09
N LEU A 419 -9.28 -9.52 0.77
CA LEU A 419 -9.65 -9.32 2.17
C LEU A 419 -8.64 -10.02 3.07
N ARG A 420 -8.25 -9.35 4.15
CA ARG A 420 -7.52 -9.93 5.29
C ARG A 420 -8.29 -9.62 6.56
N GLU A 421 -8.74 -10.64 7.27
CA GLU A 421 -9.22 -10.44 8.63
C GLU A 421 -8.05 -10.11 9.55
N LEU A 422 -8.27 -9.22 10.50
CA LEU A 422 -7.25 -8.74 11.43
C LEU A 422 -7.49 -9.31 12.82
N ASN A 423 -6.47 -10.00 13.36
CA ASN A 423 -6.41 -10.27 14.78
C ASN A 423 -5.82 -9.05 15.52
N PRO A 424 -6.03 -8.94 16.85
CA PRO A 424 -5.48 -7.83 17.62
C PRO A 424 -3.96 -7.64 17.49
N GLU A 425 -3.23 -8.72 17.20
CA GLU A 425 -1.76 -8.74 17.13
C GLU A 425 -1.20 -8.44 15.72
N ASP A 426 -2.04 -8.42 14.68
CA ASP A 426 -1.60 -8.29 13.30
C ASP A 426 -1.04 -6.90 12.97
N LYS A 427 -1.43 -5.86 13.72
CA LYS A 427 -0.94 -4.50 13.55
C LYS A 427 -0.51 -3.89 14.86
N LYS A 428 0.61 -3.18 14.85
CA LYS A 428 1.10 -2.41 15.97
C LYS A 428 0.36 -1.08 16.11
N GLU A 429 -0.13 -0.79 17.30
CA GLU A 429 -0.85 0.46 17.59
C GLU A 429 0.08 1.53 18.15
N ILE A 430 0.19 2.66 17.46
CA ILE A 430 0.97 3.82 17.88
C ILE A 430 0.03 4.97 18.17
N LEU A 431 -0.01 5.41 19.42
CA LEU A 431 -0.89 6.46 19.89
C LEU A 431 -0.12 7.75 20.10
N PHE A 432 -0.40 8.76 19.29
CA PHE A 432 0.11 10.11 19.49
C PHE A 432 -0.76 10.87 20.49
N LEU A 433 -0.11 11.47 21.46
CA LEU A 433 -0.68 12.40 22.41
C LEU A 433 -0.13 13.78 22.11
N ALA A 434 -0.87 14.55 21.30
CA ALA A 434 -0.49 15.89 20.87
C ALA A 434 -0.92 16.93 21.89
N GLY A 435 0.02 17.73 22.37
CA GLY A 435 -0.26 18.85 23.26
C GLY A 435 -0.97 20.01 22.57
N THR A 436 -1.37 21.01 23.36
CA THR A 436 -1.89 22.28 22.87
C THR A 436 -0.78 23.14 22.26
N GLN A 437 -1.13 24.10 21.42
CA GLN A 437 -0.17 25.04 20.85
C GLN A 437 0.40 25.98 21.91
N SER A 438 1.70 26.28 21.82
CA SER A 438 2.36 27.23 22.71
C SER A 438 3.16 28.33 21.99
N HIS A 439 3.41 28.15 20.68
CA HIS A 439 4.20 29.07 19.86
C HIS A 439 3.40 29.56 18.66
N GLY A 440 3.97 30.47 17.88
CA GLY A 440 3.36 30.98 16.66
C GLY A 440 3.46 29.98 15.50
N TYR A 441 2.86 30.34 14.38
CA TYR A 441 2.85 29.57 13.13
C TYR A 441 4.20 28.94 12.79
N GLY A 442 4.18 27.66 12.51
CA GLY A 442 5.33 26.87 12.06
C GLY A 442 6.29 26.43 13.16
N ALA A 443 6.02 26.76 14.43
CA ALA A 443 6.83 26.33 15.58
C ALA A 443 5.96 25.66 16.63
N HIS A 444 6.46 24.55 17.21
CA HIS A 444 5.71 23.72 18.17
C HIS A 444 4.32 23.29 17.68
N GLU A 445 4.23 22.96 16.41
CA GLU A 445 2.99 22.50 15.79
C GLU A 445 2.70 21.03 16.17
N HIS A 446 2.38 20.83 17.45
CA HIS A 446 2.25 19.52 18.06
C HIS A 446 1.17 18.67 17.37
N LYS A 447 0.00 19.28 17.12
CA LYS A 447 -1.12 18.65 16.42
C LYS A 447 -0.76 18.36 14.96
N ALA A 448 -0.29 19.37 14.22
CA ALA A 448 0.04 19.22 12.80
C ALA A 448 1.17 18.20 12.59
N GLY A 449 2.22 18.25 13.42
CA GLY A 449 3.33 17.30 13.37
C GLY A 449 2.90 15.88 13.70
N SER A 450 2.10 15.69 14.75
CA SER A 450 1.54 14.37 15.11
C SER A 450 0.65 13.82 14.01
N MET A 451 -0.23 14.63 13.41
CA MET A 451 -1.09 14.24 12.30
C MET A 451 -0.28 13.84 11.05
N LEU A 452 0.79 14.58 10.74
CA LEU A 452 1.66 14.29 9.61
C LEU A 452 2.42 12.97 9.81
N LEU A 453 2.99 12.74 10.98
CA LEU A 453 3.73 11.52 11.31
C LEU A 453 2.79 10.29 11.35
N ALA A 454 1.62 10.42 11.97
CA ALA A 454 0.62 9.35 12.02
C ALA A 454 0.12 8.99 10.61
N ARG A 455 -0.14 9.98 9.76
CA ARG A 455 -0.49 9.76 8.36
C ARG A 455 0.64 9.01 7.64
N SER A 456 1.89 9.43 7.83
CA SER A 456 3.05 8.78 7.20
C SER A 456 3.17 7.31 7.61
N LEU A 457 2.90 6.98 8.87
CA LEU A 457 2.86 5.60 9.36
C LEU A 457 1.71 4.81 8.73
N ASN A 458 0.51 5.36 8.69
CA ASN A 458 -0.67 4.69 8.12
C ASN A 458 -0.55 4.47 6.60
N GLU A 459 0.12 5.39 5.88
CA GLU A 459 0.40 5.28 4.43
C GLU A 459 1.64 4.41 4.12
N SER A 460 2.42 4.00 5.12
CA SER A 460 3.70 3.28 4.93
C SER A 460 3.56 1.88 4.34
N GLY A 461 2.37 1.28 4.41
CA GLY A 461 2.14 -0.12 4.05
C GLY A 461 2.67 -1.14 5.06
N LEU A 462 3.19 -0.69 6.21
CA LEU A 462 3.61 -1.57 7.30
C LEU A 462 2.39 -2.03 8.13
N ASP A 463 2.57 -3.07 8.93
CA ASP A 463 1.55 -3.53 9.87
C ASP A 463 1.53 -2.65 11.14
N VAL A 464 1.21 -1.37 10.94
CA VAL A 464 1.02 -0.36 11.98
C VAL A 464 -0.30 0.39 11.77
N ILE A 465 -0.89 0.85 12.87
CA ILE A 465 -1.99 1.81 12.89
C ILE A 465 -1.59 2.93 13.84
N ALA A 466 -1.56 4.14 13.33
CA ALA A 466 -1.25 5.33 14.11
C ALA A 466 -2.49 6.21 14.29
N GLN A 467 -2.76 6.62 15.50
CA GLN A 467 -3.89 7.49 15.84
C GLN A 467 -3.39 8.70 16.64
N VAL A 468 -4.13 9.81 16.57
CA VAL A 468 -3.76 11.06 17.25
C VAL A 468 -4.90 11.51 18.15
N VAL A 469 -4.59 11.73 19.42
CA VAL A 469 -5.41 12.45 20.38
C VAL A 469 -4.81 13.83 20.57
N THR A 470 -5.63 14.86 20.44
CA THR A 470 -5.21 16.26 20.48
C THR A 470 -5.52 16.94 21.81
N GLU A 471 -5.09 18.19 21.95
CA GLU A 471 -5.37 19.08 23.10
C GLU A 471 -4.83 18.57 24.45
N GLY A 472 -3.78 17.74 24.43
CA GLY A 472 -3.23 17.16 25.65
C GLY A 472 -4.18 16.20 26.37
N ALA A 473 -5.25 15.76 25.68
CA ALA A 473 -6.22 14.85 26.24
C ALA A 473 -5.67 13.43 26.40
N TRP A 474 -6.27 12.69 27.31
CA TRP A 474 -6.06 11.24 27.41
C TRP A 474 -7.15 10.52 26.61
N PRO A 475 -6.83 9.42 25.88
CA PRO A 475 -7.82 8.71 25.10
C PRO A 475 -8.97 8.19 25.97
N GLU A 476 -10.18 8.45 25.53
CA GLU A 476 -11.38 7.93 26.17
C GLU A 476 -11.55 6.42 25.85
N PRO A 477 -12.16 5.62 26.73
CA PRO A 477 -12.35 4.18 26.51
C PRO A 477 -13.08 3.83 25.20
N TRP A 478 -13.95 4.71 24.72
CA TRP A 478 -14.68 4.51 23.46
C TRP A 478 -13.81 4.63 22.21
N MET A 479 -12.59 5.15 22.30
CA MET A 479 -11.65 5.22 21.17
C MET A 479 -11.09 3.85 20.76
N GLY A 480 -11.51 2.78 21.42
CA GLY A 480 -11.19 1.41 21.03
C GLY A 480 -9.83 0.90 21.50
N TYR A 481 -9.08 1.72 22.23
CA TYR A 481 -7.78 1.31 22.78
C TYR A 481 -7.97 0.42 24.01
N GLN A 482 -7.50 -0.78 23.91
CA GLN A 482 -7.29 -1.59 25.12
C GLN A 482 -5.90 -1.34 25.67
N LYS A 483 -4.87 -1.31 24.83
CA LYS A 483 -3.48 -1.06 25.17
C LYS A 483 -2.70 -0.78 23.86
N PRO A 484 -2.18 0.43 23.63
CA PRO A 484 -1.31 0.68 22.48
C PRO A 484 0.02 -0.06 22.66
N ASP A 485 0.71 -0.33 21.55
CA ASP A 485 2.09 -0.85 21.59
C ASP A 485 3.11 0.26 21.86
N SER A 486 2.81 1.51 21.51
CA SER A 486 3.63 2.69 21.82
C SER A 486 2.78 3.95 21.99
N ILE A 487 3.16 4.83 22.91
CA ILE A 487 2.66 6.20 23.03
C ILE A 487 3.73 7.20 22.61
N VAL A 488 3.32 8.27 21.95
CA VAL A 488 4.19 9.33 21.44
C VAL A 488 3.70 10.67 21.99
N MET A 489 4.49 11.31 22.83
CA MET A 489 4.19 12.63 23.37
C MET A 489 4.91 13.70 22.53
N TYR A 490 4.15 14.48 21.79
CA TYR A 490 4.61 15.68 21.11
C TYR A 490 3.80 16.86 21.66
N CYS A 491 4.35 17.50 22.67
CA CYS A 491 3.64 18.47 23.49
C CYS A 491 4.61 19.48 24.10
N ASP A 492 4.06 20.49 24.76
CA ASP A 492 4.85 21.37 25.59
C ASP A 492 5.51 20.66 26.75
N GLY A 493 6.68 21.16 27.10
CA GLY A 493 7.47 20.66 28.22
C GLY A 493 7.28 21.42 29.52
N TYR A 494 8.16 21.16 30.47
CA TYR A 494 8.25 21.82 31.78
C TYR A 494 6.92 21.81 32.54
N LYS A 495 6.42 22.99 32.93
CA LYS A 495 5.16 23.13 33.70
C LYS A 495 3.92 22.72 32.90
N GLY A 496 3.97 22.89 31.58
CA GLY A 496 2.87 22.55 30.67
C GLY A 496 2.86 21.09 30.21
N HIS A 497 3.81 20.27 30.65
CA HIS A 497 3.93 18.92 30.15
C HIS A 497 2.71 18.07 30.52
N MET A 498 2.03 17.51 29.49
CA MET A 498 0.80 16.74 29.67
C MET A 498 0.96 15.48 30.54
N ALA A 499 2.15 14.90 30.55
CA ALA A 499 2.44 13.73 31.40
C ALA A 499 2.15 13.98 32.88
N LYS A 500 2.21 15.24 33.39
CA LYS A 500 1.88 15.58 34.78
C LYS A 500 0.48 15.15 35.17
N ALA A 501 -0.48 15.28 34.27
CA ALA A 501 -1.87 14.88 34.53
C ALA A 501 -2.11 13.38 34.36
N HIS A 502 -1.14 12.64 33.79
CA HIS A 502 -1.31 11.25 33.37
C HIS A 502 -0.18 10.33 33.82
N GLN A 503 0.64 10.74 34.81
CA GLN A 503 1.81 10.01 35.30
C GLN A 503 1.50 8.54 35.57
N ASP A 504 0.47 8.27 36.40
CA ASP A 504 0.10 6.91 36.80
C ASP A 504 -0.30 6.04 35.59
N LYS A 505 -1.01 6.64 34.62
CA LYS A 505 -1.47 5.93 33.43
C LYS A 505 -0.29 5.58 32.50
N ILE A 506 0.65 6.51 32.33
CA ILE A 506 1.87 6.29 31.53
C ILE A 506 2.75 5.26 32.22
N GLN A 507 2.88 5.32 33.58
CA GLN A 507 3.64 4.33 34.34
C GLN A 507 3.07 2.93 34.16
N ILE A 508 1.75 2.75 34.29
CA ILE A 508 1.08 1.46 34.06
C ILE A 508 1.38 0.91 32.66
N LEU A 509 1.32 1.76 31.63
CA LEU A 509 1.65 1.35 30.27
C LEU A 509 3.14 0.99 30.13
N SER A 510 4.02 1.79 30.70
CA SER A 510 5.47 1.56 30.71
C SER A 510 5.83 0.25 31.40
N ASP A 511 5.25 -0.03 32.57
CA ASP A 511 5.45 -1.28 33.34
C ASP A 511 4.96 -2.51 32.52
N ALA A 512 3.91 -2.32 31.74
CA ALA A 512 3.37 -3.34 30.84
C ALA A 512 4.18 -3.50 29.52
N GLY A 513 5.35 -2.84 29.39
CA GLY A 513 6.23 -2.94 28.24
C GLY A 513 5.85 -2.06 27.04
N VAL A 514 4.82 -1.20 27.17
CA VAL A 514 4.43 -0.26 26.09
C VAL A 514 5.57 0.72 25.82
N GLY A 515 5.85 0.97 24.53
CA GLY A 515 6.85 1.95 24.11
C GLY A 515 6.49 3.37 24.51
N VAL A 516 7.49 4.21 24.78
CA VAL A 516 7.28 5.64 25.08
C VAL A 516 8.23 6.45 24.23
N ALA A 517 7.71 7.40 23.45
CA ALA A 517 8.51 8.35 22.69
C ALA A 517 8.15 9.79 23.08
N CYS A 518 9.15 10.65 23.18
CA CYS A 518 8.97 12.07 23.44
C CYS A 518 9.69 12.88 22.35
N LEU A 519 8.97 13.84 21.74
CA LEU A 519 9.47 14.65 20.66
C LEU A 519 9.61 16.11 21.10
N HIS A 520 10.73 16.70 20.77
CA HIS A 520 11.10 18.10 20.93
C HIS A 520 10.89 18.58 22.39
N PHE A 521 10.03 19.57 22.59
CA PHE A 521 9.77 20.17 23.91
C PHE A 521 9.17 19.12 24.88
N GLY A 522 8.55 18.04 24.37
CA GLY A 522 8.10 16.90 25.15
C GLY A 522 9.21 16.09 25.82
N VAL A 523 10.50 16.40 25.64
CA VAL A 523 11.60 15.81 26.42
C VAL A 523 11.95 16.63 27.66
N GLU A 524 11.35 17.82 27.83
CA GLU A 524 11.67 18.74 28.93
C GLU A 524 10.72 18.57 30.10
N VAL A 525 11.23 18.17 31.24
CA VAL A 525 10.49 18.04 32.47
C VAL A 525 11.24 18.65 33.67
N GLU A 526 10.52 18.91 34.74
CA GLU A 526 11.13 19.38 35.99
C GLU A 526 11.96 18.26 36.65
N PRO A 527 13.07 18.58 37.35
CA PRO A 527 13.84 17.62 38.14
C PRO A 527 13.04 17.24 39.37
N SER A 528 12.08 16.34 39.21
CA SER A 528 11.09 15.90 40.22
C SER A 528 10.86 14.40 40.05
N GLU A 529 9.78 13.89 40.65
CA GLU A 529 9.32 12.53 40.42
C GLU A 529 9.12 12.24 38.94
N LEU A 530 8.55 13.20 38.17
CA LEU A 530 8.39 13.08 36.72
C LEU A 530 9.73 12.96 36.00
N GLY A 531 10.76 13.70 36.41
CA GLY A 531 12.11 13.55 35.84
C GLY A 531 12.69 12.15 36.07
N THR A 532 12.47 11.57 37.26
CA THR A 532 12.84 10.19 37.53
C THR A 532 12.08 9.21 36.63
N GLN A 533 10.77 9.41 36.46
CA GLN A 533 9.95 8.59 35.58
C GLN A 533 10.41 8.71 34.11
N PHE A 534 10.84 9.89 33.64
CA PHE A 534 11.39 10.07 32.31
C PHE A 534 12.70 9.28 32.08
N LEU A 535 13.56 9.20 33.10
CA LEU A 535 14.70 8.28 33.07
C LEU A 535 14.23 6.83 32.87
N ASP A 536 13.17 6.43 33.57
CA ASP A 536 12.63 5.07 33.50
C ASP A 536 11.89 4.81 32.17
N TRP A 537 11.20 5.82 31.61
CA TRP A 537 10.40 5.66 30.39
C TRP A 537 11.21 5.73 29.11
N ILE A 538 12.09 6.77 28.99
CA ILE A 538 12.84 7.06 27.78
C ILE A 538 14.35 7.18 27.98
N GLY A 539 14.86 6.91 29.18
CA GLY A 539 16.28 6.87 29.47
C GLY A 539 16.97 8.23 29.61
N GLY A 540 16.25 9.33 29.42
CA GLY A 540 16.83 10.68 29.52
C GLY A 540 15.78 11.77 29.38
N TYR A 541 16.13 13.00 29.79
CA TYR A 541 15.27 14.18 29.66
C TYR A 541 16.08 15.49 29.68
N PHE A 542 15.46 16.55 29.21
CA PHE A 542 16.00 17.93 29.35
C PHE A 542 15.64 18.49 30.70
N GLU A 543 16.65 19.00 31.44
CA GLU A 543 16.48 19.64 32.72
C GLU A 543 16.84 21.14 32.64
N ILE A 544 15.90 22.01 33.02
CA ILE A 544 16.14 23.46 33.08
C ILE A 544 17.29 23.80 34.02
N GLY A 545 18.20 24.63 33.57
CA GLY A 545 19.40 25.04 34.29
C GLY A 545 20.55 24.04 34.21
N TRP A 546 20.34 22.90 33.56
CA TRP A 546 21.35 21.90 33.25
C TRP A 546 21.55 21.71 31.75
N SER A 547 20.49 21.47 31.03
CA SER A 547 20.47 21.32 29.58
C SER A 547 20.34 22.68 28.87
N VAL A 548 20.63 22.75 27.57
CA VAL A 548 20.54 23.97 26.75
C VAL A 548 19.80 23.74 25.45
N ASN A 549 19.08 24.77 24.96
CA ASN A 549 18.16 24.70 23.82
C ASN A 549 18.43 25.76 22.75
N PRO A 550 19.61 25.78 22.11
CA PRO A 550 19.91 26.77 21.06
C PRO A 550 19.39 26.35 19.67
N HIS A 551 19.16 27.35 18.81
CA HIS A 551 18.98 27.11 17.38
C HIS A 551 20.34 26.95 16.69
N TRP A 552 20.57 25.80 16.06
CA TRP A 552 21.81 25.54 15.32
C TRP A 552 21.61 24.46 14.26
N THR A 553 22.62 24.21 13.43
CA THR A 553 22.59 23.23 12.36
C THR A 553 23.67 22.20 12.62
N PRO A 554 23.38 21.07 13.25
CA PRO A 554 24.28 19.92 13.31
C PRO A 554 24.36 19.23 11.95
N GLU A 555 25.51 18.61 11.71
CA GLU A 555 25.72 17.68 10.60
C GLU A 555 25.75 16.26 11.16
N PHE A 556 24.87 15.39 10.69
CA PHE A 556 24.81 13.99 11.09
C PHE A 556 25.37 13.16 9.94
N THR A 557 26.57 12.63 10.12
CA THR A 557 27.30 11.86 9.10
C THR A 557 27.51 10.40 9.49
N GLU A 558 27.35 10.08 10.77
CA GLU A 558 27.55 8.74 11.33
C GLU A 558 26.34 8.34 12.16
N PHE A 559 25.91 7.10 11.99
CA PHE A 559 24.77 6.54 12.70
C PHE A 559 25.16 5.19 13.32
N PRO A 560 24.64 4.84 14.50
CA PRO A 560 24.88 3.52 15.09
C PRO A 560 24.21 2.42 14.26
N ASP A 561 24.72 1.19 14.37
CA ASP A 561 24.02 0.01 13.85
C ASP A 561 22.79 -0.30 14.74
N HIS A 562 21.70 0.41 14.46
CA HIS A 562 20.46 0.33 15.21
C HIS A 562 19.26 0.39 14.25
N PRO A 563 18.12 -0.30 14.55
CA PRO A 563 16.95 -0.24 13.67
C PRO A 563 16.46 1.18 13.36
N ILE A 564 16.60 2.12 14.29
CA ILE A 564 16.21 3.53 14.10
C ILE A 564 17.03 4.21 12.98
N SER A 565 18.27 3.79 12.77
CA SER A 565 19.17 4.34 11.76
C SER A 565 19.01 3.71 10.37
N ARG A 566 18.19 2.68 10.21
CA ARG A 566 18.05 1.95 8.93
C ARG A 566 17.58 2.87 7.81
N GLY A 567 18.32 2.89 6.72
CA GLY A 567 18.01 3.66 5.51
C GLY A 567 18.04 5.18 5.69
N VAL A 568 18.60 5.68 6.80
CA VAL A 568 18.84 7.11 7.03
C VAL A 568 20.16 7.48 6.39
N GLU A 569 20.13 8.48 5.50
CA GLU A 569 21.31 9.03 4.84
C GLU A 569 21.85 10.25 5.63
N PRO A 570 23.13 10.62 5.48
CA PRO A 570 23.69 11.79 6.11
C PRO A 570 22.89 13.06 5.80
N PHE A 571 22.62 13.85 6.83
CA PHE A 571 21.85 15.10 6.67
C PHE A 571 22.31 16.20 7.65
N ALA A 572 22.02 17.43 7.28
CA ALA A 572 22.16 18.60 8.14
C ALA A 572 20.87 19.41 8.11
N ILE A 573 20.40 19.82 9.29
CA ILE A 573 19.16 20.58 9.38
C ILE A 573 19.17 21.55 10.54
N LYS A 574 18.76 22.80 10.29
CA LYS A 574 18.60 23.79 11.35
C LYS A 574 17.33 23.50 12.16
N ASP A 575 17.53 23.38 13.48
CA ASP A 575 16.42 23.22 14.43
C ASP A 575 16.80 23.84 15.78
N GLU A 576 15.89 23.86 16.74
CA GLU A 576 16.19 24.11 18.14
C GLU A 576 16.65 22.79 18.79
N TRP A 577 17.89 22.41 18.49
CA TRP A 577 18.44 21.15 18.96
C TRP A 577 18.91 21.27 20.41
N TYR A 578 18.19 20.60 21.31
CA TYR A 578 18.54 20.54 22.73
C TYR A 578 19.71 19.60 22.95
N TYR A 579 20.55 19.92 23.89
CA TYR A 579 21.67 19.06 24.27
C TYR A 579 22.04 19.15 25.75
N HIS A 580 22.99 18.31 26.20
CA HIS A 580 23.38 18.12 27.58
C HIS A 580 22.21 17.62 28.45
N MET A 581 21.57 16.54 27.97
CA MET A 581 20.46 15.90 28.66
C MET A 581 20.89 15.24 29.98
N ARG A 582 19.93 15.00 30.86
CA ARG A 582 20.05 13.99 31.89
C ARG A 582 19.82 12.62 31.27
N PHE A 583 20.70 11.68 31.53
CA PHE A 583 20.56 10.29 31.11
C PHE A 583 20.60 9.34 32.31
N GLN A 584 20.21 8.11 32.10
CA GLN A 584 20.46 7.03 33.05
C GLN A 584 21.94 7.01 33.45
N PRO A 585 22.26 6.65 34.72
CA PRO A 585 23.64 6.52 35.15
C PRO A 585 24.45 5.63 34.18
N GLU A 586 25.64 6.09 33.84
CA GLU A 586 26.54 5.37 32.91
C GLU A 586 25.91 5.04 31.54
N MET A 587 24.88 5.78 31.13
CA MET A 587 24.10 5.51 29.89
C MET A 587 23.46 4.11 29.87
N ALA A 588 23.14 3.53 31.02
CA ALA A 588 22.60 2.18 31.11
C ALA A 588 21.33 2.02 30.25
N GLY A 589 21.37 1.13 29.26
CA GLY A 589 20.28 0.88 28.31
C GLY A 589 20.05 1.99 27.27
N VAL A 590 20.82 3.08 27.30
CA VAL A 590 20.69 4.21 26.38
C VAL A 590 21.68 4.06 25.23
N THR A 591 21.17 4.11 24.01
CA THR A 591 21.94 4.16 22.76
C THR A 591 21.78 5.52 22.11
N PRO A 592 22.83 6.35 21.99
CA PRO A 592 22.79 7.58 21.22
C PRO A 592 22.51 7.30 19.73
N ILE A 593 21.50 7.95 19.18
CA ILE A 593 21.12 7.80 17.76
C ILE A 593 21.63 8.97 16.91
N LEU A 594 21.45 10.21 17.40
CA LEU A 594 22.03 11.40 16.80
C LEU A 594 22.97 12.07 17.81
N SER A 595 24.19 12.30 17.38
CA SER A 595 25.20 13.00 18.18
C SER A 595 25.92 14.02 17.32
N ALA A 596 26.21 15.18 17.91
CA ALA A 596 27.00 16.22 17.24
C ALA A 596 27.74 17.09 18.26
N LEU A 597 28.78 17.79 17.82
CA LEU A 597 29.48 18.78 18.62
C LEU A 597 28.84 20.16 18.41
N PRO A 598 28.19 20.76 19.41
CA PRO A 598 27.59 22.07 19.28
C PRO A 598 28.68 23.14 19.08
N PRO A 599 28.49 24.14 18.20
CA PRO A 599 29.41 25.28 18.11
C PRO A 599 29.40 26.09 19.38
N LEU A 600 30.58 26.56 19.84
CA LEU A 600 30.70 27.34 21.09
C LEU A 600 29.79 28.58 21.12
N ARG A 601 29.51 29.21 19.96
CA ARG A 601 28.57 30.33 19.85
C ARG A 601 27.18 30.04 20.40
N THR A 602 26.75 28.76 20.42
CA THR A 602 25.46 28.38 20.99
C THR A 602 25.36 28.62 22.48
N LEU A 603 26.49 28.74 23.15
CA LEU A 603 26.64 29.05 24.58
C LEU A 603 27.05 30.51 24.82
N THR A 604 28.03 31.02 24.06
CA THR A 604 28.63 32.37 24.30
C THR A 604 27.70 33.49 23.92
N ASP A 605 26.92 33.35 22.83
CA ASP A 605 25.99 34.38 22.37
C ASP A 605 24.81 34.63 23.32
N ARG A 606 24.64 33.77 24.31
CA ARG A 606 23.54 33.79 25.31
C ARG A 606 24.06 33.60 26.73
N ALA A 607 25.25 34.14 27.04
CA ALA A 607 25.94 33.92 28.31
C ALA A 607 25.15 34.29 29.58
N ASN A 608 24.12 35.14 29.47
CA ASN A 608 23.28 35.55 30.59
C ASN A 608 21.98 34.71 30.76
N ASP A 609 21.75 33.80 29.86
CA ASP A 609 20.56 32.95 29.89
C ASP A 609 20.89 31.55 30.45
N ARG A 610 20.35 31.23 31.64
CA ARG A 610 20.60 29.95 32.30
C ARG A 610 20.28 28.72 31.42
N ASN A 611 19.28 28.82 30.59
CA ASN A 611 18.84 27.71 29.75
C ASN A 611 19.55 27.72 28.39
N ARG A 612 20.36 28.75 28.08
CA ARG A 612 20.89 29.01 26.73
C ARG A 612 22.37 29.33 26.66
N GLY A 613 23.11 29.30 27.77
CA GLY A 613 24.52 29.58 27.67
C GLY A 613 25.30 29.74 28.98
N SER A 614 24.68 29.94 30.11
CA SER A 614 25.40 30.25 31.37
C SER A 614 25.82 29.01 32.17
N ASN A 615 25.60 27.78 31.69
CA ASN A 615 26.01 26.58 32.42
C ASN A 615 27.52 26.30 32.22
N PRO A 616 28.37 26.51 33.24
CA PRO A 616 29.81 26.34 33.08
C PRO A 616 30.22 24.87 32.80
N VAL A 617 29.44 23.93 33.23
CA VAL A 617 29.69 22.48 32.99
C VAL A 617 29.52 22.18 31.50
N VAL A 618 28.44 22.68 30.89
CA VAL A 618 28.19 22.50 29.46
C VAL A 618 29.30 23.20 28.65
N LEU A 619 29.67 24.40 29.02
CA LEU A 619 30.73 25.16 28.36
C LEU A 619 32.07 24.38 28.39
N ALA A 620 32.43 23.81 29.54
CA ALA A 620 33.66 23.03 29.69
C ALA A 620 33.64 21.79 28.78
N LYS A 621 32.52 21.03 28.75
CA LYS A 621 32.35 19.82 27.93
C LYS A 621 32.42 20.15 26.42
N VAL A 622 31.67 21.14 25.97
CA VAL A 622 31.66 21.54 24.55
C VAL A 622 33.04 22.09 24.13
N SER A 623 33.70 22.85 25.00
CA SER A 623 35.07 23.35 24.76
C SER A 623 36.10 22.23 24.68
N ALA A 624 35.88 21.11 25.40
CA ALA A 624 36.70 19.90 25.35
C ALA A 624 36.43 19.03 24.12
N GLY A 625 35.45 19.40 23.26
CA GLY A 625 35.10 18.62 22.08
C GLY A 625 34.17 17.43 22.38
N GLU A 626 33.50 17.41 23.54
CA GLU A 626 32.58 16.33 23.91
C GLU A 626 31.30 16.42 23.05
N GLN A 627 31.05 15.37 22.26
CA GLN A 627 29.82 15.26 21.47
C GLN A 627 28.59 15.20 22.39
N GLN A 628 27.52 15.80 21.94
CA GLN A 628 26.25 15.87 22.65
C GLN A 628 25.21 15.01 21.95
N HIS A 629 24.38 14.31 22.69
CA HIS A 629 23.35 13.42 22.20
C HIS A 629 22.03 14.14 22.04
N LEU A 630 21.48 14.14 20.82
CA LEU A 630 20.32 14.93 20.39
C LEU A 630 19.09 14.04 20.13
N ALA A 631 19.31 12.76 19.87
CA ALA A 631 18.31 11.71 19.84
C ALA A 631 18.89 10.43 20.41
N TRP A 632 18.06 9.66 21.10
CA TRP A 632 18.50 8.44 21.77
C TRP A 632 17.40 7.39 21.83
N ALA A 633 17.79 6.12 21.74
CA ALA A 633 16.98 4.96 22.04
C ALA A 633 17.23 4.51 23.49
N TYR A 634 16.25 3.90 24.10
CA TYR A 634 16.36 3.31 25.45
C TYR A 634 15.70 1.94 25.50
N GLU A 635 16.43 0.95 25.97
CA GLU A 635 15.90 -0.39 26.21
C GLU A 635 15.73 -0.61 27.72
N ARG A 636 14.49 -0.73 28.17
CA ARG A 636 14.13 -0.94 29.56
C ARG A 636 14.38 -2.38 29.98
N ALA A 637 14.67 -2.61 31.27
CA ALA A 637 14.90 -3.94 31.83
C ALA A 637 13.69 -4.90 31.68
N ASN A 638 12.46 -4.36 31.59
CA ASN A 638 11.24 -5.13 31.32
C ASN A 638 11.00 -5.43 29.83
N GLY A 639 11.94 -5.10 28.95
CA GLY A 639 11.85 -5.26 27.51
C GLY A 639 11.13 -4.13 26.77
N GLY A 640 10.52 -3.18 27.49
CA GLY A 640 9.92 -2.00 26.86
C GLY A 640 10.96 -1.08 26.23
N ARG A 641 10.54 -0.20 25.31
CA ARG A 641 11.43 0.67 24.55
C ARG A 641 11.09 2.13 24.72
N GLY A 642 12.10 2.97 24.82
CA GLY A 642 11.99 4.41 24.92
C GLY A 642 12.70 5.14 23.79
N PHE A 643 12.23 6.34 23.44
CA PHE A 643 12.88 7.21 22.46
C PHE A 643 12.73 8.67 22.85
N GLY A 644 13.84 9.39 22.85
CA GLY A 644 13.86 10.84 23.01
C GLY A 644 14.47 11.50 21.78
N PHE A 645 13.85 12.59 21.32
CA PHE A 645 14.25 13.33 20.13
C PHE A 645 14.12 14.82 20.38
N SER A 646 15.22 15.55 20.36
CA SER A 646 15.23 16.97 20.72
C SER A 646 14.94 17.94 19.55
N GLY A 647 14.94 17.45 18.29
CA GLY A 647 14.52 18.22 17.13
C GLY A 647 13.00 18.27 16.98
N GLY A 648 12.52 19.06 16.02
CA GLY A 648 11.08 19.17 15.72
C GLY A 648 10.44 20.49 16.18
N HIS A 649 11.24 21.52 16.49
CA HIS A 649 10.77 22.87 16.72
C HIS A 649 10.07 23.45 15.50
N PHE A 650 10.74 23.37 14.33
CA PHE A 650 10.19 23.89 13.09
C PHE A 650 9.39 22.83 12.35
N HIS A 651 8.10 23.06 12.19
CA HIS A 651 7.19 22.15 11.52
C HIS A 651 7.61 21.83 10.08
N GLN A 652 8.16 22.80 9.36
CA GLN A 652 8.66 22.61 8.00
C GLN A 652 9.78 21.55 7.90
N ASN A 653 10.48 21.23 8.99
CA ASN A 653 11.57 20.25 9.00
C ASN A 653 11.07 18.84 8.75
N TRP A 654 9.78 18.55 8.97
CA TRP A 654 9.19 17.27 8.60
C TRP A 654 9.19 17.01 7.09
N GLN A 655 9.48 18.02 6.25
CA GLN A 655 9.66 17.85 4.80
C GLN A 655 10.98 17.14 4.45
N GLN A 656 12.01 17.24 5.29
CA GLN A 656 13.29 16.57 5.07
C GLN A 656 13.13 15.06 5.33
N ASP A 657 13.42 14.25 4.30
CA ASP A 657 13.09 12.83 4.30
C ASP A 657 13.82 12.02 5.36
N ASP A 658 15.14 12.25 5.56
CA ASP A 658 15.94 11.47 6.52
C ASP A 658 15.66 11.87 7.98
N PHE A 659 15.39 13.16 8.23
CA PHE A 659 14.90 13.65 9.51
C PHE A 659 13.58 12.99 9.89
N ARG A 660 12.62 12.94 8.96
CA ARG A 660 11.32 12.30 9.17
C ARG A 660 11.46 10.77 9.27
N LYS A 661 12.26 10.14 8.41
CA LYS A 661 12.50 8.70 8.38
C LYS A 661 13.06 8.19 9.70
N LEU A 662 14.04 8.88 10.27
CA LEU A 662 14.64 8.53 11.56
C LEU A 662 13.57 8.48 12.66
N VAL A 663 12.70 9.48 12.72
CA VAL A 663 11.62 9.52 13.71
C VAL A 663 10.60 8.42 13.44
N LEU A 664 10.15 8.22 12.19
CA LEU A 664 9.22 7.14 11.86
C LEU A 664 9.79 5.75 12.20
N ASN A 665 11.09 5.51 11.93
CA ASN A 665 11.78 4.30 12.35
C ASN A 665 11.72 4.10 13.87
N ALA A 666 11.98 5.17 14.62
CA ALA A 666 11.94 5.14 16.09
C ALA A 666 10.56 4.80 16.63
N LEU A 667 9.51 5.36 16.03
CA LEU A 667 8.13 5.10 16.45
C LEU A 667 7.71 3.66 16.16
N VAL A 668 8.09 3.10 15.02
CA VAL A 668 7.87 1.67 14.71
C VAL A 668 8.68 0.79 15.67
N TRP A 669 9.94 1.15 15.91
CA TRP A 669 10.80 0.39 16.83
C TRP A 669 10.26 0.42 18.28
N THR A 670 9.81 1.57 18.79
CA THR A 670 9.23 1.66 20.14
C THR A 670 7.96 0.81 20.29
N ALA A 671 7.19 0.67 19.22
CA ALA A 671 6.02 -0.21 19.17
C ALA A 671 6.36 -1.71 18.98
N HIS A 672 7.65 -2.10 19.05
CA HIS A 672 8.12 -3.45 18.75
C HIS A 672 7.80 -3.92 17.33
N GLY A 673 7.53 -3.00 16.41
CA GLY A 673 7.38 -3.27 14.98
C GLY A 673 8.75 -3.51 14.32
N GLU A 674 8.74 -4.21 13.20
CA GLU A 674 9.93 -4.39 12.38
C GLU A 674 10.20 -3.14 11.54
N VAL A 675 11.37 -2.53 11.71
CA VAL A 675 11.82 -1.43 10.86
C VAL A 675 12.48 -2.03 9.61
N PRO A 676 11.99 -1.70 8.39
CA PRO A 676 12.60 -2.20 7.16
C PRO A 676 14.06 -1.77 7.00
N ALA A 677 14.87 -2.56 6.30
CA ALA A 677 16.29 -2.24 6.06
C ALA A 677 16.51 -0.87 5.37
N ALA A 678 15.55 -0.41 4.57
CA ALA A 678 15.58 0.91 3.93
C ALA A 678 14.89 2.02 4.75
N GLY A 679 14.52 1.73 6.01
CA GLY A 679 13.71 2.58 6.86
C GLY A 679 12.22 2.54 6.53
N VAL A 680 11.41 3.18 7.35
CA VAL A 680 9.96 3.31 7.15
C VAL A 680 9.68 4.13 5.90
N PRO A 681 8.95 3.60 4.92
CA PRO A 681 8.59 4.35 3.72
C PRO A 681 7.65 5.51 4.07
N SER A 682 7.90 6.67 3.51
CA SER A 682 6.97 7.79 3.63
C SER A 682 7.09 8.71 2.41
N ARG A 683 5.97 9.26 2.01
CA ARG A 683 5.92 10.30 0.98
C ARG A 683 6.50 11.61 1.53
N THR A 684 7.31 12.32 0.74
CA THR A 684 7.75 13.67 1.10
C THR A 684 6.54 14.60 1.18
N PRO A 685 6.28 15.25 2.32
CA PRO A 685 5.18 16.19 2.46
C PRO A 685 5.33 17.38 1.49
N SER A 686 4.26 17.71 0.78
CA SER A 686 4.20 18.92 -0.02
C SER A 686 4.06 20.17 0.89
N ALA A 687 4.27 21.35 0.33
CA ALA A 687 4.00 22.59 1.06
C ALA A 687 2.54 22.67 1.56
N ALA A 688 1.59 22.15 0.77
CA ALA A 688 0.19 22.08 1.18
C ALA A 688 -0.07 21.09 2.33
N ASP A 689 0.68 19.98 2.39
CA ASP A 689 0.60 19.04 3.51
C ASP A 689 1.08 19.67 4.82
N LEU A 690 2.13 20.49 4.76
CA LEU A 690 2.69 21.19 5.92
C LEU A 690 1.76 22.30 6.46
N GLU A 691 0.88 22.84 5.63
CA GLU A 691 -0.11 23.85 6.07
C GLU A 691 -1.31 23.21 6.80
N LEU A 692 -1.51 21.89 6.70
CA LEU A 692 -2.66 21.22 7.32
C LEU A 692 -2.52 21.17 8.85
N ASN A 693 -3.63 21.47 9.53
CA ASN A 693 -3.77 21.29 10.98
C ASN A 693 -2.85 22.17 11.85
N GLN A 694 -2.15 23.15 11.28
CA GLN A 694 -1.46 24.14 12.10
C GLN A 694 -2.47 24.97 12.87
N ASP A 695 -2.17 25.24 14.14
CA ASP A 695 -3.10 25.90 15.04
C ASP A 695 -3.13 27.43 14.81
N SER A 696 -2.05 28.01 14.32
CA SER A 696 -1.99 29.42 13.94
C SER A 696 -2.10 29.60 12.43
N PRO A 697 -2.82 30.61 11.95
CA PRO A 697 -2.85 30.95 10.53
C PRO A 697 -1.48 31.42 10.05
N LYS A 698 -1.16 31.13 8.79
CA LYS A 698 0.04 31.65 8.15
C LYS A 698 0.03 33.18 8.19
N PRO A 699 1.11 33.84 8.63
CA PRO A 699 1.20 35.29 8.58
C PRO A 699 0.97 35.79 7.15
N SER A 700 0.16 36.83 7.00
CA SER A 700 0.01 37.56 5.73
C SER A 700 1.38 38.12 5.31
N GLN A 701 1.83 37.84 4.10
CA GLN A 701 3.04 38.42 3.52
C GLN A 701 2.93 39.88 3.33
#